data_4674dc56eaaec6425606cdb605bd5221
#
_entry.id   4674dc56eaaec6425606cdb605bd5221
#
_cell.length_a   1.000
_cell.length_b   1.000
_cell.length_c   1.000
_cell.angle_alpha   90.00
_cell.angle_beta   90.00
_cell.angle_gamma   90.00
#
_symmetry.space_group_name_H-M   'P 1'
#
loop_
_entity.id
_entity.type
_entity.pdbx_description
1 polymer ?
#
loop_
_entity_poly.entity_id
_entity_poly.type
_entity_poly.pdbx_seq_one_letter_code
_entity_poly.pdbx_strand_id
1 'polypeptide(L)'
;MGQSRVPGASVLGKVGRRLGVLTVRDLLFHLPRRYDDLREMRKLGDLGWVEDGEVISARVTVVDVRVEASFRRRVQRTIAVLEDETGSIEATWFGRRYIERRMHPGQRVIVSGKLKHFGRKRTLDNPDFQPEGNEDELLHVGRIVPVYRLTAGLTATTLRRAVRDALDRAGATYPEYLGEPLRHEAGVEGIGGAIEEAHFPTSFEARDTALDRLAFDELLALQLGMVGRRRQRGRDAARPIAMDDTTDQELRSALEGSLGRKLGREVSLTPDQDSALRDVRADLARPTPMLRLLQGDVGSGKTAVAAYALAAAARAGLQGALLAPTDLLARQHHRTLLSLLEDASLPVELLTGSLTAGSARQTLQLLASGMAPIVVGTHALLQGRVEFAGLGLVVIDEQHRFGVEQRGQLEAKAGGGRAPHVLLMTATPIPRTLGQVLYADLDVSNLRTPPEGRVPIRTGIRRPDELAGTWQKVREEAAAGHRSFVVVPLIDEADTEDAGAPAAGDGAPQGFWDSSAPAAEAEAVRLREVLAPLRVGMVHGRMKAADRDAEMARFRDGEIEVLVGTTVIEVGVDVPEATMMVIQGADRFGLAQLHQLRGRVGRGEAASFCVLVSDSVDETAQARLKAVAELHDGFELAERDWELRREGDVLGLVQSGLPRLRVASLQRTDHRELAVQARAAAEAMLDERGDLKPGNERLATEMADGWLARVAQAEPAGAA
;
A
#
# COMPACT_ATOMS: atom_id res chain seq x y z
N MET A 1 -8.73 29.69 -12.66
CA MET A 1 -8.99 30.45 -11.41
C MET A 1 -8.70 31.94 -11.53
N GLY A 2 -7.53 32.40 -11.97
CA GLY A 2 -7.20 33.85 -12.00
C GLY A 2 -8.12 34.73 -12.83
N GLN A 3 -8.86 34.20 -13.78
CA GLN A 3 -9.87 34.89 -14.61
C GLN A 3 -11.30 34.65 -14.11
N SER A 4 -11.50 33.84 -13.09
CA SER A 4 -12.80 33.56 -12.49
C SER A 4 -13.29 34.76 -11.66
N ARG A 5 -14.62 34.99 -11.64
CA ARG A 5 -15.27 35.98 -10.76
C ARG A 5 -15.53 35.46 -9.35
N VAL A 6 -15.03 34.24 -9.01
CA VAL A 6 -15.15 33.66 -7.66
C VAL A 6 -14.39 34.54 -6.67
N PRO A 7 -14.94 34.89 -5.50
CA PRO A 7 -14.25 35.63 -4.45
C PRO A 7 -12.94 34.92 -4.04
N GLY A 8 -11.85 35.68 -3.95
CA GLY A 8 -10.53 35.11 -3.66
C GLY A 8 -9.80 34.50 -4.86
N ALA A 9 -10.38 34.52 -6.07
CA ALA A 9 -9.76 33.95 -7.28
C ALA A 9 -8.35 34.51 -7.55
N SER A 10 -8.09 35.80 -7.24
CA SER A 10 -6.77 36.41 -7.39
C SER A 10 -5.71 35.78 -6.45
N VAL A 11 -6.11 35.42 -5.23
CA VAL A 11 -5.26 34.73 -4.26
C VAL A 11 -5.08 33.27 -4.68
N LEU A 12 -6.18 32.59 -5.02
CA LEU A 12 -6.17 31.21 -5.51
C LEU A 12 -5.37 31.07 -6.81
N GLY A 13 -5.42 32.05 -7.71
CA GLY A 13 -4.59 32.07 -8.92
C GLY A 13 -3.08 32.09 -8.64
N LYS A 14 -2.66 32.68 -7.51
CA LYS A 14 -1.25 32.74 -7.09
C LYS A 14 -0.79 31.48 -6.35
N VAL A 15 -1.64 30.92 -5.49
CA VAL A 15 -1.28 29.82 -4.59
C VAL A 15 -1.91 28.48 -4.95
N GLY A 16 -2.91 28.47 -5.82
CA GLY A 16 -3.72 27.30 -6.17
C GLY A 16 -2.91 26.15 -6.75
N ARG A 17 -1.83 26.43 -7.49
CA ARG A 17 -0.93 25.38 -8.00
C ARG A 17 -0.37 24.48 -6.88
N ARG A 18 -0.09 25.05 -5.70
CA ARG A 18 0.41 24.27 -4.54
C ARG A 18 -0.67 23.39 -3.92
N LEU A 19 -1.95 23.69 -4.16
CA LEU A 19 -3.11 22.92 -3.70
C LEU A 19 -3.66 22.00 -4.80
N GLY A 20 -3.17 22.10 -6.03
CA GLY A 20 -3.76 21.44 -7.19
C GLY A 20 -5.08 22.03 -7.64
N VAL A 21 -5.41 23.30 -7.25
CA VAL A 21 -6.65 24.01 -7.57
C VAL A 21 -6.37 25.04 -8.66
N LEU A 22 -6.67 24.69 -9.91
CA LEU A 22 -6.42 25.54 -11.08
C LEU A 22 -7.74 26.06 -11.71
N THR A 23 -8.80 25.30 -11.59
CA THR A 23 -10.12 25.56 -12.17
C THR A 23 -11.21 25.67 -11.09
N VAL A 24 -12.39 26.09 -11.45
CA VAL A 24 -13.58 26.06 -10.56
C VAL A 24 -13.94 24.62 -10.22
N ARG A 25 -13.82 23.68 -11.17
CA ARG A 25 -14.01 22.25 -10.94
C ARG A 25 -13.06 21.73 -9.85
N ASP A 26 -11.77 22.05 -9.94
CA ASP A 26 -10.81 21.62 -8.92
C ASP A 26 -11.19 22.15 -7.53
N LEU A 27 -11.81 23.34 -7.46
CA LEU A 27 -12.29 23.92 -6.21
C LEU A 27 -13.52 23.16 -5.67
N LEU A 28 -14.46 22.76 -6.52
CA LEU A 28 -15.63 21.96 -6.16
C LEU A 28 -15.25 20.55 -5.67
N PHE A 29 -14.13 20.01 -6.10
CA PHE A 29 -13.59 18.72 -5.64
C PHE A 29 -12.38 18.84 -4.71
N HIS A 30 -12.13 20.05 -4.18
CA HIS A 30 -11.18 20.25 -3.08
C HIS A 30 -11.88 20.01 -1.74
N LEU A 31 -12.16 18.77 -1.43
CA LEU A 31 -12.99 18.36 -0.30
C LEU A 31 -12.37 18.72 1.06
N PRO A 32 -13.18 18.95 2.10
CA PRO A 32 -12.72 19.18 3.46
C PRO A 32 -11.94 17.95 3.99
N ARG A 33 -10.94 18.21 4.81
CA ARG A 33 -10.20 17.18 5.52
C ARG A 33 -10.95 16.65 6.76
N ARG A 34 -11.72 17.54 7.39
CA ARG A 34 -12.53 17.26 8.56
C ARG A 34 -13.62 18.33 8.69
N TYR A 35 -14.52 18.11 9.61
CA TYR A 35 -15.62 19.03 9.91
C TYR A 35 -15.65 19.34 11.39
N ASP A 36 -15.81 20.61 11.74
CA ASP A 36 -15.99 21.05 13.11
C ASP A 36 -17.49 21.33 13.32
N ASP A 37 -18.14 20.68 14.30
CA ASP A 37 -19.53 20.94 14.64
C ASP A 37 -19.64 22.20 15.49
N LEU A 38 -20.14 23.25 14.90
CA LEU A 38 -20.32 24.54 15.56
C LEU A 38 -21.80 24.95 15.66
N ARG A 39 -22.71 23.97 15.57
CA ARG A 39 -24.17 24.22 15.67
C ARG A 39 -24.61 24.48 17.09
N GLU A 40 -23.96 23.86 18.06
CA GLU A 40 -24.29 24.04 19.47
C GLU A 40 -23.72 25.37 19.99
N MET A 41 -24.63 26.31 20.34
CA MET A 41 -24.27 27.57 20.97
C MET A 41 -24.25 27.41 22.47
N ARG A 42 -23.05 27.49 23.07
CA ARG A 42 -22.88 27.39 24.52
C ARG A 42 -22.97 28.75 25.18
N LYS A 43 -23.52 28.79 26.38
CA LYS A 43 -23.50 29.99 27.23
C LYS A 43 -22.14 30.09 27.92
N LEU A 44 -21.64 31.33 28.08
CA LEU A 44 -20.32 31.56 28.67
C LEU A 44 -20.23 31.05 30.14
N GLY A 45 -21.36 31.04 30.87
CA GLY A 45 -21.44 30.48 32.22
C GLY A 45 -21.15 28.98 32.26
N ASP A 46 -21.51 28.23 31.21
CA ASP A 46 -21.38 26.77 31.15
C ASP A 46 -19.97 26.30 30.76
N LEU A 47 -19.09 27.21 30.33
CA LEU A 47 -17.72 26.88 29.89
C LEU A 47 -16.84 26.32 31.02
N GLY A 48 -17.33 26.25 32.27
CA GLY A 48 -16.62 25.64 33.37
C GLY A 48 -16.39 24.15 33.26
N TRP A 49 -17.24 23.48 32.52
CA TRP A 49 -17.28 22.04 32.31
C TRP A 49 -16.67 21.58 30.97
N VAL A 50 -16.13 22.53 30.20
CA VAL A 50 -15.56 22.29 28.89
C VAL A 50 -14.07 22.02 29.03
N GLU A 51 -13.56 21.03 28.33
CA GLU A 51 -12.14 20.64 28.38
C GLU A 51 -11.22 21.67 27.69
N ASP A 52 -9.96 21.75 28.14
CA ASP A 52 -8.94 22.61 27.50
C ASP A 52 -8.66 22.16 26.07
N GLY A 53 -8.75 23.10 25.13
CA GLY A 53 -8.55 22.83 23.71
C GLY A 53 -9.81 22.46 22.91
N GLU A 54 -10.96 22.23 23.58
CA GLU A 54 -12.24 22.02 22.91
C GLU A 54 -12.66 23.27 22.14
N VAL A 55 -13.21 23.07 20.94
CA VAL A 55 -13.74 24.17 20.11
C VAL A 55 -15.18 24.43 20.51
N ILE A 56 -15.47 25.66 20.92
CA ILE A 56 -16.81 26.09 21.34
C ILE A 56 -17.33 27.19 20.44
N SER A 57 -18.66 27.28 20.32
CA SER A 57 -19.36 28.39 19.71
C SER A 57 -20.24 29.10 20.75
N ALA A 58 -20.24 30.44 20.73
CA ALA A 58 -21.06 31.25 21.60
C ALA A 58 -21.60 32.49 20.90
N ARG A 59 -22.84 32.87 21.25
CA ARG A 59 -23.46 34.13 20.82
C ARG A 59 -23.20 35.16 21.90
N VAL A 60 -22.47 36.23 21.53
CA VAL A 60 -21.97 37.18 22.54
C VAL A 60 -22.06 38.62 22.05
N THR A 61 -22.03 39.55 22.98
CA THR A 61 -21.90 40.99 22.71
C THR A 61 -20.47 41.44 22.97
N VAL A 62 -19.91 42.20 22.11
CA VAL A 62 -18.57 42.79 22.27
C VAL A 62 -18.63 43.92 23.28
N VAL A 63 -17.91 43.80 24.37
CA VAL A 63 -17.83 44.83 25.42
C VAL A 63 -16.71 45.83 25.15
N ASP A 64 -15.53 45.30 24.85
CA ASP A 64 -14.31 46.07 24.61
C ASP A 64 -13.40 45.39 23.59
N VAL A 65 -12.64 46.20 22.84
CA VAL A 65 -11.61 45.68 21.90
C VAL A 65 -10.36 46.54 22.04
N ARG A 66 -9.25 45.90 22.42
CA ARG A 66 -7.97 46.58 22.60
C ARG A 66 -6.82 45.86 21.94
N VAL A 67 -5.81 46.63 21.50
CA VAL A 67 -4.59 46.11 20.92
C VAL A 67 -3.45 46.28 21.94
N GLU A 68 -2.79 45.20 22.29
CA GLU A 68 -1.66 45.17 23.20
C GLU A 68 -0.38 44.69 22.51
N ALA A 69 0.77 45.25 22.90
CA ALA A 69 2.07 44.73 22.48
C ALA A 69 2.52 43.58 23.38
N SER A 70 2.84 42.44 22.78
CA SER A 70 3.38 41.29 23.53
C SER A 70 4.86 41.52 23.86
N PHE A 71 5.21 41.59 25.15
CA PHE A 71 6.58 41.83 25.63
C PHE A 71 7.57 40.70 25.22
N ARG A 72 7.13 39.46 25.00
CA ARG A 72 8.03 38.31 24.74
C ARG A 72 8.25 37.95 23.29
N ARG A 73 7.39 38.36 22.32
CA ARG A 73 7.43 37.86 20.93
C ARG A 73 7.43 38.94 19.84
N ARG A 74 7.49 40.23 20.14
CA ARG A 74 7.34 41.33 19.16
C ARG A 74 6.05 41.23 18.28
N VAL A 75 5.07 40.39 18.68
CA VAL A 75 3.82 40.20 17.98
C VAL A 75 2.72 40.95 18.73
N GLN A 76 2.02 41.81 18.05
CA GLN A 76 0.83 42.47 18.65
C GLN A 76 -0.30 41.47 18.77
N ARG A 77 -1.05 41.59 19.87
CA ARG A 77 -2.27 40.82 20.10
C ARG A 77 -3.46 41.75 20.18
N THR A 78 -4.56 41.40 19.52
CA THR A 78 -5.86 42.03 19.68
C THR A 78 -6.64 41.21 20.69
N ILE A 79 -7.19 41.85 21.72
CA ILE A 79 -8.00 41.24 22.75
C ILE A 79 -9.39 41.87 22.68
N ALA A 80 -10.42 41.03 22.61
CA ALA A 80 -11.80 41.47 22.78
C ALA A 80 -12.38 40.86 24.07
N VAL A 81 -13.12 41.65 24.81
CA VAL A 81 -13.97 41.19 25.92
C VAL A 81 -15.35 40.93 25.38
N LEU A 82 -15.81 39.71 25.53
CA LEU A 82 -17.07 39.21 25.00
C LEU A 82 -17.97 38.81 26.17
N GLU A 83 -19.24 39.16 26.13
CA GLU A 83 -20.20 38.93 27.20
C GLU A 83 -21.50 38.36 26.68
N ASP A 84 -22.12 37.48 27.40
CA ASP A 84 -23.51 37.08 27.30
C ASP A 84 -24.24 37.27 28.63
N GLU A 85 -25.49 36.87 28.73
CA GLU A 85 -26.31 36.98 29.95
C GLU A 85 -25.79 36.15 31.15
N THR A 86 -24.82 35.25 30.92
CA THR A 86 -24.33 34.27 31.89
C THR A 86 -22.88 34.51 32.33
N GLY A 87 -22.12 35.31 31.57
CA GLY A 87 -20.73 35.58 31.92
C GLY A 87 -19.96 36.35 30.87
N SER A 88 -18.64 36.48 31.06
CA SER A 88 -17.73 37.11 30.14
C SER A 88 -16.48 36.25 29.87
N ILE A 89 -15.90 36.41 28.67
CA ILE A 89 -14.66 35.71 28.24
C ILE A 89 -13.81 36.67 27.41
N GLU A 90 -12.49 36.52 27.52
CA GLU A 90 -11.57 37.20 26.62
C GLU A 90 -11.29 36.34 25.37
N ALA A 91 -11.30 36.96 24.19
CA ALA A 91 -10.86 36.39 22.96
C ALA A 91 -9.56 37.06 22.49
N THR A 92 -8.56 36.29 22.11
CA THR A 92 -7.22 36.80 21.77
C THR A 92 -6.82 36.38 20.34
N TRP A 93 -6.41 37.35 19.52
CA TRP A 93 -5.87 37.13 18.19
C TRP A 93 -4.42 37.63 18.10
N PHE A 94 -3.53 36.82 17.55
CA PHE A 94 -2.13 37.16 17.37
C PHE A 94 -1.86 37.62 15.93
N GLY A 95 -1.23 38.83 15.76
CA GLY A 95 -0.86 39.37 14.46
C GLY A 95 -2.02 39.83 13.56
N ARG A 96 -3.25 39.92 14.09
CA ARG A 96 -4.47 40.24 13.32
C ARG A 96 -5.05 41.61 13.69
N ARG A 97 -4.33 42.69 13.37
CA ARG A 97 -4.79 44.07 13.64
C ARG A 97 -6.14 44.46 13.00
N TYR A 98 -6.54 43.79 11.91
CA TYR A 98 -7.80 44.11 11.24
C TYR A 98 -9.04 43.77 12.07
N ILE A 99 -8.91 42.99 13.14
CA ILE A 99 -10.00 42.63 14.07
C ILE A 99 -10.58 43.87 14.72
N GLU A 100 -9.73 44.80 15.19
CA GLU A 100 -10.15 46.08 15.80
C GLU A 100 -11.05 46.91 14.87
N ARG A 101 -10.83 46.80 13.55
CA ARG A 101 -11.63 47.53 12.54
C ARG A 101 -12.94 46.81 12.18
N ARG A 102 -13.12 45.58 12.57
CA ARG A 102 -14.27 44.74 12.20
C ARG A 102 -15.13 44.34 13.39
N MET A 103 -14.68 44.57 14.61
CA MET A 103 -15.35 44.23 15.83
C MET A 103 -15.46 45.50 16.70
N HIS A 104 -16.66 45.90 17.02
CA HIS A 104 -16.93 47.15 17.76
C HIS A 104 -17.72 46.90 19.03
N PRO A 105 -17.46 47.66 20.10
CA PRO A 105 -18.28 47.60 21.33
C PRO A 105 -19.78 47.75 21.04
N GLY A 106 -20.63 46.96 21.69
CA GLY A 106 -22.05 46.87 21.46
C GLY A 106 -22.49 45.97 20.29
N GLN A 107 -21.57 45.50 19.50
CA GLN A 107 -21.88 44.61 18.38
C GLN A 107 -22.17 43.17 18.86
N ARG A 108 -23.28 42.59 18.42
CA ARG A 108 -23.57 41.17 18.66
C ARG A 108 -22.86 40.34 17.61
N VAL A 109 -22.15 39.33 18.07
CA VAL A 109 -21.35 38.44 17.20
C VAL A 109 -21.51 37.00 17.65
N ILE A 110 -21.38 36.08 16.69
CA ILE A 110 -21.15 34.67 16.98
C ILE A 110 -19.65 34.42 16.88
N VAL A 111 -19.06 33.84 17.92
CA VAL A 111 -17.64 33.50 17.97
C VAL A 111 -17.48 32.00 18.07
N SER A 112 -16.43 31.48 17.43
CA SER A 112 -16.08 30.07 17.55
C SER A 112 -14.57 29.90 17.61
N GLY A 113 -14.08 29.17 18.62
CA GLY A 113 -12.65 29.00 18.81
C GLY A 113 -12.32 28.00 19.92
N LYS A 114 -11.03 27.68 20.02
CA LYS A 114 -10.52 26.80 21.05
C LYS A 114 -10.53 27.48 22.40
N LEU A 115 -11.17 26.83 23.36
CA LEU A 115 -11.14 27.25 24.76
C LEU A 115 -9.77 26.93 25.35
N LYS A 116 -9.15 27.87 26.03
CA LYS A 116 -7.91 27.68 26.81
C LYS A 116 -8.11 28.12 28.25
N HIS A 117 -7.61 27.30 29.16
CA HIS A 117 -7.60 27.56 30.58
C HIS A 117 -6.23 28.06 31.05
N PHE A 118 -6.19 29.22 31.69
CA PHE A 118 -5.01 29.77 32.38
C PHE A 118 -5.33 29.95 33.87
N GLY A 119 -5.21 28.87 34.64
CA GLY A 119 -5.67 28.81 36.03
C GLY A 119 -7.19 29.01 36.11
N ARG A 120 -7.64 30.09 36.74
CA ARG A 120 -9.07 30.44 36.80
C ARG A 120 -9.59 31.25 35.61
N LYS A 121 -8.68 31.75 34.75
CA LYS A 121 -9.05 32.57 33.58
C LYS A 121 -9.23 31.69 32.37
N ARG A 122 -10.30 31.94 31.63
CA ARG A 122 -10.62 31.27 30.37
C ARG A 122 -10.47 32.25 29.22
N THR A 123 -9.95 31.79 28.10
CA THR A 123 -9.78 32.61 26.90
C THR A 123 -10.08 31.80 25.65
N LEU A 124 -10.60 32.46 24.61
CA LEU A 124 -10.67 31.91 23.26
C LEU A 124 -9.42 32.29 22.48
N ASP A 125 -8.74 31.28 21.94
CA ASP A 125 -7.50 31.47 21.17
C ASP A 125 -7.77 31.57 19.67
N ASN A 126 -7.48 32.71 19.09
CA ASN A 126 -7.67 33.02 17.66
C ASN A 126 -9.07 32.62 17.12
N PRO A 127 -10.18 32.92 17.82
CA PRO A 127 -11.50 32.50 17.37
C PRO A 127 -11.86 33.10 16.01
N ASP A 128 -12.61 32.34 15.21
CA ASP A 128 -13.36 32.91 14.11
C ASP A 128 -14.60 33.64 14.65
N PHE A 129 -15.02 34.70 14.00
CA PHE A 129 -16.22 35.43 14.39
C PHE A 129 -16.99 35.96 13.19
N GLN A 130 -18.29 36.11 13.38
CA GLN A 130 -19.19 36.70 12.39
C GLN A 130 -20.22 37.59 13.09
N PRO A 131 -20.49 38.83 12.58
CA PRO A 131 -21.56 39.64 13.11
C PRO A 131 -22.88 38.88 13.06
N GLU A 132 -23.74 39.06 14.07
CA GLU A 132 -25.09 38.52 14.07
C GLU A 132 -25.90 39.25 13.01
N GLY A 133 -26.40 38.53 12.00
CA GLY A 133 -27.12 39.04 10.87
C GLY A 133 -27.94 37.92 10.23
N ASN A 134 -28.13 37.93 8.94
CA ASN A 134 -28.87 36.90 8.22
C ASN A 134 -28.33 35.52 8.49
N GLU A 135 -29.11 34.63 9.11
CA GLU A 135 -28.69 33.28 9.46
C GLU A 135 -28.25 32.45 8.23
N ASP A 136 -28.78 32.73 7.07
CA ASP A 136 -28.45 32.11 5.80
C ASP A 136 -27.02 32.43 5.29
N GLU A 137 -26.38 33.48 5.82
CA GLU A 137 -25.02 33.86 5.44
C GLU A 137 -23.90 33.34 6.34
N LEU A 138 -24.24 32.54 7.36
CA LEU A 138 -23.24 32.00 8.33
C LEU A 138 -22.36 30.92 7.68
N LEU A 139 -21.15 31.29 7.24
CA LEU A 139 -20.20 30.39 6.59
C LEU A 139 -19.12 29.83 7.54
N HIS A 140 -18.97 30.45 8.72
CA HIS A 140 -17.80 30.19 9.58
C HIS A 140 -18.17 29.76 10.99
N VAL A 141 -19.44 29.91 11.37
CA VAL A 141 -19.96 29.67 12.73
C VAL A 141 -21.42 29.23 12.66
N GLY A 142 -21.94 28.61 13.70
CA GLY A 142 -23.36 28.26 13.83
C GLY A 142 -23.83 27.10 12.94
N ARG A 143 -22.92 26.33 12.37
CA ARG A 143 -23.20 25.19 11.49
C ARG A 143 -22.08 24.16 11.54
N ILE A 144 -22.21 23.06 10.84
CA ILE A 144 -21.07 22.15 10.56
C ILE A 144 -20.14 22.86 9.58
N VAL A 145 -18.91 23.14 10.02
CA VAL A 145 -17.95 23.98 9.26
C VAL A 145 -16.85 23.13 8.66
N PRO A 146 -16.64 23.21 7.32
CA PRO A 146 -15.57 22.46 6.66
C PRO A 146 -14.19 23.00 7.02
N VAL A 147 -13.24 22.10 7.25
CA VAL A 147 -11.82 22.40 7.48
C VAL A 147 -11.00 21.83 6.30
N TYR A 148 -10.49 22.75 5.48
CA TYR A 148 -9.71 22.39 4.28
C TYR A 148 -8.20 22.36 4.55
N ARG A 149 -7.48 21.62 3.70
CA ARG A 149 -6.03 21.73 3.61
C ARG A 149 -5.67 23.13 3.08
N LEU A 150 -4.80 23.83 3.78
CA LEU A 150 -4.35 25.19 3.43
C LEU A 150 -2.90 25.20 2.94
N THR A 151 -2.52 26.29 2.29
CA THR A 151 -1.13 26.58 1.91
C THR A 151 -0.76 27.99 2.34
N ALA A 152 0.54 28.29 2.42
CA ALA A 152 1.02 29.62 2.79
C ALA A 152 0.42 30.71 1.88
N GLY A 153 -0.15 31.74 2.51
CA GLY A 153 -0.82 32.86 1.84
C GLY A 153 -2.31 32.69 1.57
N LEU A 154 -2.92 31.55 1.98
CA LEU A 154 -4.37 31.30 1.87
C LEU A 154 -4.97 31.09 3.27
N THR A 155 -6.03 31.86 3.58
CA THR A 155 -6.76 31.69 4.85
C THR A 155 -7.97 30.76 4.69
N ALA A 156 -8.38 30.10 5.76
CA ALA A 156 -9.57 29.24 5.78
C ALA A 156 -10.83 30.02 5.36
N THR A 157 -10.99 31.25 5.85
CA THR A 157 -12.11 32.13 5.53
C THR A 157 -12.18 32.45 4.03
N THR A 158 -11.02 32.74 3.41
CA THR A 158 -10.96 33.03 1.96
C THR A 158 -11.34 31.80 1.14
N LEU A 159 -10.85 30.62 1.54
CA LEU A 159 -11.14 29.38 0.83
C LEU A 159 -12.60 28.98 0.96
N ARG A 160 -13.20 29.03 2.16
CA ARG A 160 -14.63 28.73 2.41
C ARG A 160 -15.54 29.62 1.55
N ARG A 161 -15.25 30.94 1.50
CA ARG A 161 -16.01 31.87 0.63
C ARG A 161 -15.90 31.52 -0.85
N ALA A 162 -14.68 31.19 -1.29
CA ALA A 162 -14.48 30.83 -2.68
C ALA A 162 -15.22 29.54 -3.05
N VAL A 163 -15.22 28.54 -2.14
CA VAL A 163 -15.98 27.30 -2.32
C VAL A 163 -17.48 27.58 -2.35
N ARG A 164 -18.01 28.39 -1.38
CA ARG A 164 -19.44 28.73 -1.34
C ARG A 164 -19.88 29.42 -2.64
N ASP A 165 -19.16 30.45 -3.09
CA ASP A 165 -19.49 31.17 -4.34
C ASP A 165 -19.38 30.23 -5.57
N ALA A 166 -18.44 29.26 -5.57
CA ALA A 166 -18.35 28.28 -6.64
C ALA A 166 -19.55 27.31 -6.64
N LEU A 167 -20.01 26.89 -5.47
CA LEU A 167 -21.20 26.05 -5.30
C LEU A 167 -22.47 26.79 -5.77
N ASP A 168 -22.65 28.02 -5.34
CA ASP A 168 -23.81 28.86 -5.72
C ASP A 168 -23.93 29.06 -7.25
N ARG A 169 -22.77 29.10 -7.93
CA ARG A 169 -22.72 29.29 -9.40
C ARG A 169 -22.74 28.00 -10.21
N ALA A 170 -22.21 26.91 -9.68
CA ALA A 170 -21.96 25.70 -10.46
C ALA A 170 -22.27 24.40 -9.73
N GLY A 171 -22.48 24.40 -8.41
CA GLY A 171 -22.68 23.16 -7.62
C GLY A 171 -23.95 22.41 -8.03
N ALA A 172 -25.10 23.04 -7.88
CA ALA A 172 -26.41 22.46 -8.23
C ALA A 172 -26.58 22.16 -9.73
N THR A 173 -25.84 22.88 -10.59
CA THR A 173 -25.86 22.70 -12.05
C THR A 173 -24.74 21.82 -12.56
N TYR A 174 -23.95 21.22 -11.68
CA TYR A 174 -22.91 20.27 -12.11
C TYR A 174 -23.56 19.09 -12.85
N PRO A 175 -23.10 18.79 -14.08
CA PRO A 175 -23.79 17.81 -14.92
C PRO A 175 -23.77 16.43 -14.27
N GLU A 176 -24.95 15.84 -14.05
CA GLU A 176 -25.04 14.45 -13.63
C GLU A 176 -24.53 13.54 -14.75
N TYR A 177 -23.65 12.61 -14.40
CA TYR A 177 -23.02 11.67 -15.33
C TYR A 177 -23.36 10.22 -15.05
N LEU A 178 -24.05 9.90 -13.94
CA LEU A 178 -24.59 8.58 -13.68
C LEU A 178 -26.08 8.55 -14.00
N GLY A 179 -26.52 7.53 -14.73
CA GLY A 179 -27.93 7.31 -15.00
C GLY A 179 -28.75 7.08 -13.72
N GLU A 180 -30.01 7.50 -13.71
CA GLU A 180 -30.91 7.33 -12.55
C GLU A 180 -31.06 5.87 -12.11
N PRO A 181 -31.19 4.87 -13.00
CA PRO A 181 -31.28 3.47 -12.61
C PRO A 181 -30.07 3.00 -11.80
N LEU A 182 -28.86 3.37 -12.23
CA LEU A 182 -27.61 3.02 -11.54
C LEU A 182 -27.53 3.70 -10.18
N ARG A 183 -27.88 4.98 -10.08
CA ARG A 183 -27.88 5.70 -8.81
C ARG A 183 -28.85 5.08 -7.80
N HIS A 184 -30.03 4.68 -8.27
CA HIS A 184 -31.03 4.00 -7.44
C HIS A 184 -30.55 2.62 -6.96
N GLU A 185 -29.95 1.84 -7.86
CA GLU A 185 -29.40 0.50 -7.53
C GLU A 185 -28.23 0.59 -6.53
N ALA A 186 -27.37 1.58 -6.70
CA ALA A 186 -26.24 1.81 -5.82
C ALA A 186 -26.60 2.55 -4.52
N GLY A 187 -27.85 3.05 -4.40
CA GLY A 187 -28.30 3.80 -3.22
C GLY A 187 -27.61 5.16 -3.06
N VAL A 188 -27.14 5.76 -4.16
CA VAL A 188 -26.39 7.03 -4.13
C VAL A 188 -27.19 8.21 -4.70
N GLU A 189 -26.98 9.39 -4.15
CA GLU A 189 -27.66 10.61 -4.56
C GLU A 189 -27.10 11.25 -5.84
N GLY A 190 -27.71 12.36 -6.28
CA GLY A 190 -27.23 13.14 -7.41
C GLY A 190 -25.94 13.91 -7.10
N ILE A 191 -25.04 14.06 -8.10
CA ILE A 191 -23.72 14.67 -7.92
C ILE A 191 -23.78 16.09 -7.42
N GLY A 192 -24.74 16.90 -7.85
CA GLY A 192 -24.90 18.30 -7.42
C GLY A 192 -25.18 18.40 -5.93
N GLY A 193 -26.11 17.59 -5.39
CA GLY A 193 -26.40 17.49 -3.95
C GLY A 193 -25.21 16.96 -3.16
N ALA A 194 -24.56 15.93 -3.67
CA ALA A 194 -23.37 15.36 -3.04
C ALA A 194 -22.22 16.38 -2.90
N ILE A 195 -21.96 17.18 -3.92
CA ILE A 195 -20.93 18.23 -3.84
C ILE A 195 -21.31 19.29 -2.79
N GLU A 196 -22.59 19.69 -2.74
CA GLU A 196 -23.08 20.67 -1.76
C GLU A 196 -22.91 20.19 -0.34
N GLU A 197 -23.47 19.00 -0.02
CA GLU A 197 -23.44 18.42 1.32
C GLU A 197 -22.02 17.96 1.74
N ALA A 198 -21.16 17.60 0.79
CA ALA A 198 -19.76 17.32 1.09
C ALA A 198 -18.98 18.57 1.51
N HIS A 199 -19.40 19.77 1.13
CA HIS A 199 -18.75 21.01 1.52
C HIS A 199 -19.42 21.69 2.73
N PHE A 200 -20.74 21.80 2.71
CA PHE A 200 -21.51 22.51 3.74
C PHE A 200 -22.69 21.64 4.20
N PRO A 201 -22.40 20.56 4.92
CA PRO A 201 -23.41 19.58 5.31
C PRO A 201 -24.48 20.19 6.21
N THR A 202 -25.73 19.79 5.98
CA THR A 202 -26.87 20.12 6.82
C THR A 202 -26.88 19.26 8.08
N SER A 203 -26.38 18.01 7.96
CA SER A 203 -26.18 17.10 9.07
C SER A 203 -24.96 16.20 8.81
N PHE A 204 -24.46 15.47 9.81
CA PHE A 204 -23.41 14.47 9.60
C PHE A 204 -23.89 13.29 8.75
N GLU A 205 -25.15 12.94 8.84
CA GLU A 205 -25.77 11.91 8.01
C GLU A 205 -25.79 12.33 6.51
N ALA A 206 -26.24 13.55 6.21
CA ALA A 206 -26.21 14.09 4.84
C ALA A 206 -24.78 14.16 4.28
N ARG A 207 -23.81 14.57 5.13
CA ARG A 207 -22.39 14.53 4.77
C ARG A 207 -21.94 13.12 4.38
N ASP A 208 -22.29 12.10 5.18
CA ASP A 208 -21.84 10.74 4.96
C ASP A 208 -22.45 10.20 3.66
N THR A 209 -23.74 10.42 3.43
CA THR A 209 -24.42 10.08 2.17
C THR A 209 -23.74 10.74 0.96
N ALA A 210 -23.38 12.01 1.08
CA ALA A 210 -22.68 12.75 0.04
C ALA A 210 -21.27 12.19 -0.25
N LEU A 211 -20.52 11.85 0.82
CA LEU A 211 -19.20 11.24 0.68
C LEU A 211 -19.29 9.83 0.10
N ASP A 212 -20.32 9.05 0.43
CA ASP A 212 -20.56 7.72 -0.15
C ASP A 212 -20.83 7.81 -1.66
N ARG A 213 -21.55 8.84 -2.13
CA ARG A 213 -21.69 9.09 -3.57
C ARG A 213 -20.33 9.35 -4.22
N LEU A 214 -19.53 10.23 -3.67
CA LEU A 214 -18.20 10.55 -4.23
C LEU A 214 -17.24 9.35 -4.14
N ALA A 215 -17.34 8.55 -3.10
CA ALA A 215 -16.58 7.30 -2.95
C ALA A 215 -17.00 6.26 -4.02
N PHE A 216 -18.30 6.12 -4.27
CA PHE A 216 -18.80 5.25 -5.32
C PHE A 216 -18.28 5.67 -6.70
N ASP A 217 -18.25 6.96 -7.00
CA ASP A 217 -17.75 7.48 -8.27
C ASP A 217 -16.26 7.16 -8.48
N GLU A 218 -15.42 7.31 -7.44
CA GLU A 218 -14.01 6.93 -7.50
C GLU A 218 -13.85 5.42 -7.71
N LEU A 219 -14.59 4.61 -6.97
CA LEU A 219 -14.57 3.15 -7.09
C LEU A 219 -15.06 2.68 -8.45
N LEU A 220 -16.13 3.29 -8.98
CA LEU A 220 -16.64 2.99 -10.32
C LEU A 220 -15.62 3.32 -11.41
N ALA A 221 -14.98 4.49 -11.34
CA ALA A 221 -13.95 4.88 -12.30
C ALA A 221 -12.76 3.91 -12.27
N LEU A 222 -12.35 3.47 -11.08
CA LEU A 222 -11.31 2.46 -10.90
C LEU A 222 -11.71 1.12 -11.54
N GLN A 223 -12.93 0.63 -11.26
CA GLN A 223 -13.44 -0.62 -11.79
C GLN A 223 -13.63 -0.58 -13.31
N LEU A 224 -14.14 0.52 -13.86
CA LEU A 224 -14.25 0.72 -15.31
C LEU A 224 -12.88 0.64 -15.99
N GLY A 225 -11.86 1.28 -15.42
CA GLY A 225 -10.50 1.19 -15.92
C GLY A 225 -9.95 -0.25 -15.89
N MET A 226 -10.18 -0.99 -14.81
CA MET A 226 -9.68 -2.36 -14.65
C MET A 226 -10.43 -3.37 -15.55
N VAL A 227 -11.76 -3.38 -15.50
CA VAL A 227 -12.59 -4.27 -16.31
C VAL A 227 -12.41 -3.98 -17.79
N GLY A 228 -12.31 -2.69 -18.17
CA GLY A 228 -12.01 -2.27 -19.54
C GLY A 228 -10.72 -2.86 -20.06
N ARG A 229 -9.62 -2.71 -19.31
CA ARG A 229 -8.31 -3.30 -19.66
C ARG A 229 -8.36 -4.83 -19.74
N ARG A 230 -9.12 -5.49 -18.84
CA ARG A 230 -9.31 -6.95 -18.90
C ARG A 230 -9.96 -7.38 -20.21
N ARG A 231 -11.04 -6.68 -20.64
CA ARG A 231 -11.75 -6.97 -21.91
C ARG A 231 -10.89 -6.64 -23.13
N GLN A 232 -10.14 -5.54 -23.09
CA GLN A 232 -9.20 -5.18 -24.18
C GLN A 232 -8.12 -6.24 -24.33
N ARG A 233 -7.49 -6.71 -23.25
CA ARG A 233 -6.52 -7.83 -23.26
C ARG A 233 -7.13 -9.12 -23.79
N GLY A 234 -8.39 -9.40 -23.50
CA GLY A 234 -9.10 -10.56 -24.07
C GLY A 234 -9.21 -10.55 -25.58
N ARG A 235 -8.79 -9.46 -26.26
CA ARG A 235 -8.72 -9.33 -27.73
C ARG A 235 -7.31 -9.56 -28.28
N ASP A 236 -6.30 -9.47 -27.44
CA ASP A 236 -4.94 -9.78 -27.86
C ASP A 236 -4.83 -11.26 -28.21
N ALA A 237 -4.09 -11.57 -29.23
CA ALA A 237 -3.86 -12.96 -29.61
C ALA A 237 -2.70 -13.53 -28.80
N ALA A 238 -2.91 -14.69 -28.20
CA ALA A 238 -1.85 -15.51 -27.62
C ALA A 238 -1.65 -16.79 -28.44
N ARG A 239 -0.54 -17.48 -28.21
CA ARG A 239 -0.35 -18.84 -28.72
C ARG A 239 -0.94 -19.82 -27.73
N PRO A 240 -2.02 -20.57 -28.07
CA PRO A 240 -2.57 -21.57 -27.17
C PRO A 240 -1.54 -22.62 -26.79
N ILE A 241 -1.44 -22.92 -25.51
CA ILE A 241 -0.61 -23.99 -24.93
C ILE A 241 -1.61 -25.08 -24.47
N ALA A 242 -2.12 -25.81 -25.45
CA ALA A 242 -3.07 -26.90 -25.18
C ALA A 242 -2.30 -28.18 -24.81
N MET A 243 -2.78 -28.87 -23.78
CA MET A 243 -2.27 -30.17 -23.36
C MET A 243 -3.41 -31.18 -23.31
N ASP A 244 -3.14 -32.38 -23.80
CA ASP A 244 -4.02 -33.51 -23.56
C ASP A 244 -3.92 -34.04 -22.11
N ASP A 245 -4.81 -34.93 -21.73
CA ASP A 245 -4.85 -35.46 -20.37
C ASP A 245 -3.64 -36.33 -20.05
N THR A 246 -3.05 -36.99 -21.06
CA THR A 246 -1.85 -37.80 -20.89
C THR A 246 -0.64 -36.94 -20.53
N THR A 247 -0.41 -35.87 -21.29
CA THR A 247 0.67 -34.90 -21.03
C THR A 247 0.49 -34.22 -19.68
N ASP A 248 -0.75 -33.83 -19.32
CA ASP A 248 -1.05 -33.27 -18.00
C ASP A 248 -0.67 -34.22 -16.88
N GLN A 249 -1.08 -35.49 -16.99
CA GLN A 249 -0.80 -36.50 -15.98
C GLN A 249 0.70 -36.82 -15.87
N GLU A 250 1.41 -36.91 -16.99
CA GLU A 250 2.86 -37.09 -17.03
C GLU A 250 3.60 -35.96 -16.30
N LEU A 251 3.24 -34.71 -16.56
CA LEU A 251 3.85 -33.54 -15.89
C LEU A 251 3.56 -33.51 -14.41
N ARG A 252 2.34 -33.83 -13.98
CA ARG A 252 1.97 -33.94 -12.58
C ARG A 252 2.77 -35.04 -11.87
N SER A 253 2.83 -36.22 -12.44
CA SER A 253 3.57 -37.37 -11.88
C SER A 253 5.07 -37.07 -11.81
N ALA A 254 5.64 -36.40 -12.80
CA ALA A 254 7.04 -35.97 -12.80
C ALA A 254 7.34 -34.97 -11.68
N LEU A 255 6.43 -34.01 -11.44
CA LEU A 255 6.56 -33.06 -10.33
C LEU A 255 6.45 -33.74 -8.97
N GLU A 256 5.47 -34.61 -8.76
CA GLU A 256 5.27 -35.36 -7.51
C GLU A 256 6.46 -36.27 -7.23
N GLY A 257 6.97 -36.97 -8.26
CA GLY A 257 8.17 -37.82 -8.16
C GLY A 257 9.42 -37.03 -7.79
N SER A 258 9.64 -35.88 -8.42
CA SER A 258 10.76 -34.99 -8.11
C SER A 258 10.68 -34.39 -6.70
N LEU A 259 9.48 -33.97 -6.27
CA LEU A 259 9.22 -33.50 -4.90
C LEU A 259 9.44 -34.63 -3.88
N GLY A 260 8.95 -35.83 -4.19
CA GLY A 260 9.09 -37.00 -3.33
C GLY A 260 10.56 -37.37 -3.09
N ARG A 261 11.39 -37.38 -4.15
CA ARG A 261 12.84 -37.60 -4.02
C ARG A 261 13.50 -36.52 -3.17
N LYS A 262 13.15 -35.27 -3.38
CA LYS A 262 13.73 -34.15 -2.61
C LYS A 262 13.38 -34.23 -1.12
N LEU A 263 12.17 -34.67 -0.78
CA LEU A 263 11.67 -34.78 0.60
C LEU A 263 11.85 -36.15 1.23
N GLY A 264 12.37 -37.16 0.49
CA GLY A 264 12.59 -38.51 0.98
C GLY A 264 11.30 -39.28 1.34
N ARG A 265 10.15 -38.85 0.81
CA ARG A 265 8.83 -39.44 1.06
C ARG A 265 7.92 -39.30 -0.14
N GLU A 266 6.85 -40.09 -0.19
CA GLU A 266 5.81 -39.91 -1.21
C GLU A 266 5.10 -38.58 -0.99
N VAL A 267 4.91 -37.82 -2.06
CA VAL A 267 4.30 -36.48 -2.04
C VAL A 267 3.21 -36.42 -3.08
N SER A 268 2.04 -35.95 -2.69
CA SER A 268 0.96 -35.57 -3.59
C SER A 268 0.74 -34.06 -3.56
N LEU A 269 0.23 -33.52 -4.64
CA LEU A 269 -0.16 -32.11 -4.72
C LEU A 269 -1.31 -31.83 -3.74
N THR A 270 -1.27 -30.67 -3.07
CA THR A 270 -2.38 -30.23 -2.23
C THR A 270 -3.62 -29.93 -3.07
N PRO A 271 -4.84 -29.98 -2.50
CA PRO A 271 -6.06 -29.62 -3.24
C PRO A 271 -6.01 -28.24 -3.90
N ASP A 272 -5.38 -27.25 -3.24
CA ASP A 272 -5.24 -25.91 -3.79
C ASP A 272 -4.24 -25.85 -4.94
N GLN A 273 -3.14 -26.60 -4.85
CA GLN A 273 -2.18 -26.74 -5.94
C GLN A 273 -2.83 -27.41 -7.14
N ASP A 274 -3.56 -28.50 -6.93
CA ASP A 274 -4.29 -29.20 -7.98
C ASP A 274 -5.33 -28.29 -8.65
N SER A 275 -6.07 -27.51 -7.87
CA SER A 275 -7.00 -26.51 -8.40
C SER A 275 -6.28 -25.45 -9.23
N ALA A 276 -5.14 -24.92 -8.73
CA ALA A 276 -4.34 -23.93 -9.45
C ALA A 276 -3.78 -24.48 -10.77
N LEU A 277 -3.35 -25.74 -10.80
CA LEU A 277 -2.90 -26.39 -12.04
C LEU A 277 -4.04 -26.51 -13.07
N ARG A 278 -5.24 -26.89 -12.64
CA ARG A 278 -6.41 -26.93 -13.52
C ARG A 278 -6.76 -25.55 -14.08
N ASP A 279 -6.74 -24.54 -13.24
CA ASP A 279 -6.98 -23.15 -13.64
C ASP A 279 -5.94 -22.67 -14.67
N VAL A 280 -4.66 -22.90 -14.40
CA VAL A 280 -3.56 -22.52 -15.28
C VAL A 280 -3.66 -23.26 -16.62
N ARG A 281 -3.93 -24.58 -16.60
CA ARG A 281 -4.13 -25.40 -17.82
C ARG A 281 -5.25 -24.85 -18.67
N ALA A 282 -6.39 -24.53 -18.06
CA ALA A 282 -7.55 -23.98 -18.77
C ALA A 282 -7.25 -22.62 -19.40
N ASP A 283 -6.53 -21.75 -18.70
CA ASP A 283 -6.17 -20.44 -19.23
C ASP A 283 -5.12 -20.51 -20.34
N LEU A 284 -4.11 -21.39 -20.21
CA LEU A 284 -3.06 -21.59 -21.20
C LEU A 284 -3.62 -22.13 -22.53
N ALA A 285 -4.70 -22.90 -22.49
CA ALA A 285 -5.36 -23.45 -23.69
C ALA A 285 -6.14 -22.40 -24.50
N ARG A 286 -6.36 -21.20 -23.96
CA ARG A 286 -7.12 -20.14 -24.65
C ARG A 286 -6.28 -19.43 -25.72
N PRO A 287 -6.91 -18.94 -26.79
CA PRO A 287 -6.24 -18.12 -27.80
C PRO A 287 -5.97 -16.68 -27.32
N THR A 288 -6.33 -16.33 -26.11
CA THR A 288 -6.14 -15.03 -25.46
C THR A 288 -5.12 -15.15 -24.32
N PRO A 289 -4.31 -14.11 -24.05
CA PRO A 289 -3.27 -14.21 -23.04
C PRO A 289 -3.84 -14.39 -21.64
N MET A 290 -3.34 -15.40 -20.93
CA MET A 290 -3.55 -15.56 -19.50
C MET A 290 -2.90 -14.40 -18.77
N LEU A 291 -3.58 -13.83 -17.78
CA LEU A 291 -2.97 -12.98 -16.76
C LEU A 291 -3.51 -13.41 -15.40
N ARG A 292 -2.77 -14.28 -14.74
CA ARG A 292 -3.18 -14.92 -13.47
C ARG A 292 -2.22 -14.59 -12.34
N LEU A 293 -2.79 -14.26 -11.19
CA LEU A 293 -2.06 -14.10 -9.92
C LEU A 293 -2.15 -15.39 -9.11
N LEU A 294 -1.01 -15.99 -8.84
CA LEU A 294 -0.85 -17.11 -7.93
C LEU A 294 -0.36 -16.59 -6.58
N GLN A 295 -1.22 -16.59 -5.58
CA GLN A 295 -0.85 -16.13 -4.26
C GLN A 295 -0.90 -17.26 -3.24
N GLY A 296 -0.01 -17.17 -2.26
CA GLY A 296 0.09 -18.18 -1.22
C GLY A 296 1.28 -17.87 -0.31
N ASP A 297 1.23 -18.42 0.89
CA ASP A 297 2.26 -18.20 1.88
C ASP A 297 3.66 -18.68 1.43
N VAL A 298 4.69 -18.28 2.14
CA VAL A 298 6.05 -18.80 1.93
C VAL A 298 6.03 -20.32 2.13
N GLY A 299 6.52 -21.06 1.13
CA GLY A 299 6.52 -22.53 1.18
C GLY A 299 5.20 -23.21 0.81
N SER A 300 4.18 -22.48 0.28
CA SER A 300 2.92 -23.08 -0.21
C SER A 300 3.06 -23.87 -1.52
N GLY A 301 4.24 -23.86 -2.16
CA GLY A 301 4.51 -24.58 -3.40
C GLY A 301 4.20 -23.81 -4.68
N LYS A 302 4.16 -22.49 -4.67
CA LYS A 302 3.99 -21.64 -5.88
C LYS A 302 4.95 -22.01 -6.99
N THR A 303 6.21 -22.32 -6.64
CA THR A 303 7.24 -22.69 -7.63
C THR A 303 6.93 -24.02 -8.34
N ALA A 304 6.20 -24.94 -7.71
CA ALA A 304 5.77 -26.18 -8.36
C ALA A 304 4.70 -25.90 -9.44
N VAL A 305 3.75 -25.00 -9.15
CA VAL A 305 2.76 -24.55 -10.15
C VAL A 305 3.42 -23.81 -11.30
N ALA A 306 4.42 -22.98 -11.01
CA ALA A 306 5.22 -22.30 -12.03
C ALA A 306 6.03 -23.29 -12.90
N ALA A 307 6.62 -24.31 -12.27
CA ALA A 307 7.35 -25.37 -12.99
C ALA A 307 6.45 -26.14 -13.95
N TYR A 308 5.24 -26.49 -13.50
CA TYR A 308 4.23 -27.10 -14.38
C TYR A 308 3.88 -26.21 -15.57
N ALA A 309 3.60 -24.93 -15.36
CA ALA A 309 3.26 -24.00 -16.43
C ALA A 309 4.41 -23.83 -17.44
N LEU A 310 5.65 -23.73 -16.97
CA LEU A 310 6.84 -23.64 -17.80
C LEU A 310 7.07 -24.94 -18.60
N ALA A 311 6.87 -26.09 -17.96
CA ALA A 311 6.96 -27.38 -18.63
C ALA A 311 5.87 -27.54 -19.71
N ALA A 312 4.66 -27.08 -19.45
CA ALA A 312 3.57 -27.08 -20.42
C ALA A 312 3.94 -26.25 -21.67
N ALA A 313 4.48 -25.05 -21.48
CA ALA A 313 4.96 -24.22 -22.58
C ALA A 313 6.07 -24.91 -23.39
N ALA A 314 7.04 -25.51 -22.71
CA ALA A 314 8.14 -26.24 -23.34
C ALA A 314 7.64 -27.47 -24.15
N ARG A 315 6.68 -28.23 -23.62
CA ARG A 315 6.06 -29.38 -24.32
C ARG A 315 5.27 -28.94 -25.55
N ALA A 316 4.70 -27.75 -25.55
CA ALA A 316 4.02 -27.16 -26.70
C ALA A 316 5.00 -26.54 -27.74
N GLY A 317 6.31 -26.69 -27.56
CA GLY A 317 7.34 -26.12 -28.45
C GLY A 317 7.52 -24.60 -28.32
N LEU A 318 7.08 -24.03 -27.19
CA LEU A 318 7.24 -22.61 -26.87
C LEU A 318 8.27 -22.41 -25.75
N GLN A 319 8.76 -21.18 -25.65
CA GLN A 319 9.71 -20.84 -24.59
C GLN A 319 8.99 -20.23 -23.38
N GLY A 320 9.43 -20.61 -22.18
CA GLY A 320 9.00 -20.05 -20.93
C GLY A 320 10.13 -19.27 -20.23
N ALA A 321 9.80 -18.09 -19.68
CA ALA A 321 10.73 -17.27 -18.94
C ALA A 321 10.25 -17.08 -17.49
N LEU A 322 11.14 -17.30 -16.49
CA LEU A 322 10.88 -16.94 -15.09
C LEU A 322 11.75 -15.74 -14.70
N LEU A 323 11.11 -14.66 -14.28
CA LEU A 323 11.76 -13.46 -13.82
C LEU A 323 11.77 -13.41 -12.30
N ALA A 324 12.96 -13.22 -11.72
CA ALA A 324 13.18 -13.02 -10.31
C ALA A 324 13.75 -11.61 -10.04
N PRO A 325 13.44 -10.98 -8.90
CA PRO A 325 13.86 -9.60 -8.62
C PRO A 325 15.35 -9.46 -8.36
N THR A 326 16.05 -10.53 -7.95
CA THR A 326 17.47 -10.50 -7.65
C THR A 326 18.21 -11.70 -8.24
N ASP A 327 19.53 -11.55 -8.42
CA ASP A 327 20.42 -12.62 -8.90
C ASP A 327 20.35 -13.87 -8.00
N LEU A 328 20.32 -13.66 -6.69
CA LEU A 328 20.25 -14.75 -5.70
C LEU A 328 18.98 -15.57 -5.89
N LEU A 329 17.82 -14.89 -6.01
CA LEU A 329 16.54 -15.57 -6.26
C LEU A 329 16.51 -16.24 -7.63
N ALA A 330 17.06 -15.62 -8.66
CA ALA A 330 17.15 -16.24 -9.98
C ALA A 330 17.94 -17.56 -9.93
N ARG A 331 19.10 -17.57 -9.26
CA ARG A 331 19.89 -18.79 -9.06
C ARG A 331 19.16 -19.84 -8.23
N GLN A 332 18.39 -19.42 -7.22
CA GLN A 332 17.59 -20.32 -6.41
C GLN A 332 16.46 -20.95 -7.21
N HIS A 333 15.68 -20.15 -7.98
CA HIS A 333 14.65 -20.66 -8.88
C HIS A 333 15.23 -21.59 -9.93
N HIS A 334 16.38 -21.24 -10.52
CA HIS A 334 17.06 -22.09 -11.49
C HIS A 334 17.37 -23.47 -10.91
N ARG A 335 17.99 -23.56 -9.71
CA ARG A 335 18.28 -24.84 -9.05
C ARG A 335 16.99 -25.62 -8.73
N THR A 336 15.97 -24.92 -8.24
CA THR A 336 14.68 -25.53 -7.91
C THR A 336 13.98 -26.09 -9.14
N LEU A 337 13.97 -25.33 -10.26
CA LEU A 337 13.38 -25.80 -11.52
C LEU A 337 14.17 -26.98 -12.12
N LEU A 338 15.50 -26.94 -12.07
CA LEU A 338 16.32 -28.09 -12.51
C LEU A 338 15.94 -29.36 -11.75
N SER A 339 15.77 -29.27 -10.42
CA SER A 339 15.35 -30.42 -9.62
C SER A 339 13.90 -30.84 -9.89
N LEU A 340 12.96 -29.91 -10.04
CA LEU A 340 11.54 -30.22 -10.26
C LEU A 340 11.25 -30.77 -11.66
N LEU A 341 12.06 -30.39 -12.66
CA LEU A 341 11.88 -30.77 -14.07
C LEU A 341 12.83 -31.85 -14.55
N GLU A 342 13.57 -32.48 -13.62
CA GLU A 342 14.52 -33.54 -13.93
C GLU A 342 13.84 -34.72 -14.64
N ASP A 343 12.72 -35.23 -14.11
CA ASP A 343 11.95 -36.32 -14.68
C ASP A 343 11.28 -35.95 -16.00
N ALA A 344 10.96 -34.68 -16.19
CA ALA A 344 10.44 -34.18 -17.46
C ALA A 344 11.54 -34.02 -18.54
N SER A 345 12.81 -34.16 -18.16
CA SER A 345 14.00 -33.98 -19.01
C SER A 345 14.02 -32.64 -19.76
N LEU A 346 13.60 -31.57 -19.10
CA LEU A 346 13.54 -30.23 -19.67
C LEU A 346 14.73 -29.39 -19.20
N PRO A 347 15.58 -28.89 -20.13
CA PRO A 347 16.71 -28.03 -19.77
C PRO A 347 16.20 -26.65 -19.31
N VAL A 348 16.88 -26.12 -18.30
CA VAL A 348 16.61 -24.79 -17.74
C VAL A 348 17.91 -23.98 -17.77
N GLU A 349 17.88 -22.85 -18.46
CA GLU A 349 19.01 -21.93 -18.58
C GLU A 349 18.93 -20.80 -17.56
N LEU A 350 20.07 -20.20 -17.24
CA LEU A 350 20.16 -19.03 -16.34
C LEU A 350 20.70 -17.83 -17.13
N LEU A 351 20.07 -16.65 -16.96
CA LEU A 351 20.56 -15.39 -17.52
C LEU A 351 20.47 -14.26 -16.48
N THR A 352 21.60 -13.92 -15.88
CA THR A 352 21.71 -12.85 -14.88
C THR A 352 22.88 -11.92 -15.19
N GLY A 353 22.89 -10.74 -14.56
CA GLY A 353 23.94 -9.74 -14.76
C GLY A 353 25.32 -10.18 -14.24
N SER A 354 25.38 -11.16 -13.34
CA SER A 354 26.63 -11.66 -12.74
C SER A 354 27.28 -12.81 -13.52
N LEU A 355 26.67 -13.30 -14.60
CA LEU A 355 27.26 -14.32 -15.45
C LEU A 355 28.48 -13.81 -16.21
N THR A 356 29.43 -14.72 -16.46
CA THR A 356 30.53 -14.40 -17.37
C THR A 356 30.04 -14.07 -18.78
N ALA A 357 30.75 -13.21 -19.50
CA ALA A 357 30.37 -12.83 -20.85
C ALA A 357 30.25 -14.03 -21.81
N GLY A 358 31.04 -15.09 -21.58
CA GLY A 358 30.97 -16.33 -22.34
C GLY A 358 29.69 -17.10 -22.12
N SER A 359 29.34 -17.35 -20.83
CA SER A 359 28.12 -18.06 -20.46
C SER A 359 26.86 -17.30 -20.89
N ALA A 360 26.86 -15.97 -20.67
CA ALA A 360 25.74 -15.13 -21.10
C ALA A 360 25.52 -15.19 -22.63
N ARG A 361 26.59 -15.17 -23.43
CA ARG A 361 26.51 -15.29 -24.88
C ARG A 361 25.95 -16.65 -25.32
N GLN A 362 26.37 -17.73 -24.64
CA GLN A 362 25.88 -19.07 -24.92
C GLN A 362 24.37 -19.18 -24.65
N THR A 363 23.90 -18.71 -23.48
CA THR A 363 22.47 -18.70 -23.14
C THR A 363 21.66 -17.86 -24.15
N LEU A 364 22.18 -16.68 -24.55
CA LEU A 364 21.53 -15.85 -25.59
C LEU A 364 21.39 -16.57 -26.93
N GLN A 365 22.40 -17.33 -27.37
CA GLN A 365 22.33 -18.12 -28.60
C GLN A 365 21.30 -19.25 -28.48
N LEU A 366 21.24 -19.94 -27.35
CA LEU A 366 20.26 -21.01 -27.09
C LEU A 366 18.83 -20.46 -27.11
N LEU A 367 18.62 -19.26 -26.53
CA LEU A 367 17.32 -18.59 -26.56
C LEU A 367 16.89 -18.20 -27.95
N ALA A 368 17.77 -17.55 -28.73
CA ALA A 368 17.48 -17.11 -30.10
C ALA A 368 17.24 -18.27 -31.06
N SER A 369 17.88 -19.42 -30.83
CA SER A 369 17.67 -20.65 -31.61
C SER A 369 16.49 -21.51 -31.19
N GLY A 370 15.85 -21.20 -30.03
CA GLY A 370 14.76 -22.00 -29.43
C GLY A 370 15.24 -23.28 -28.73
N MET A 371 16.56 -23.51 -28.62
CA MET A 371 17.14 -24.69 -27.96
C MET A 371 17.04 -24.59 -26.40
N ALA A 372 16.87 -23.40 -25.86
CA ALA A 372 16.54 -23.20 -24.45
C ALA A 372 15.00 -23.04 -24.27
N PRO A 373 14.29 -24.10 -23.91
CA PRO A 373 12.84 -24.02 -23.71
C PRO A 373 12.44 -23.25 -22.47
N ILE A 374 13.29 -23.25 -21.42
CA ILE A 374 13.01 -22.55 -20.16
C ILE A 374 14.25 -21.73 -19.78
N VAL A 375 14.02 -20.48 -19.40
CA VAL A 375 15.06 -19.58 -18.88
C VAL A 375 14.62 -18.95 -17.57
N VAL A 376 15.54 -18.86 -16.63
CA VAL A 376 15.38 -18.10 -15.39
C VAL A 376 16.34 -16.91 -15.44
N GLY A 377 15.88 -15.73 -15.05
CA GLY A 377 16.76 -14.58 -14.99
C GLY A 377 16.18 -13.42 -14.18
N THR A 378 16.92 -12.33 -14.19
CA THR A 378 16.50 -11.06 -13.62
C THR A 378 16.01 -10.12 -14.73
N HIS A 379 15.92 -8.82 -14.46
CA HIS A 379 15.70 -7.80 -15.50
C HIS A 379 16.69 -7.89 -16.68
N ALA A 380 17.76 -8.68 -16.57
CA ALA A 380 18.63 -8.98 -17.71
C ALA A 380 17.86 -9.58 -18.90
N LEU A 381 16.78 -10.34 -18.66
CA LEU A 381 15.88 -10.89 -19.69
C LEU A 381 15.12 -9.82 -20.48
N LEU A 382 14.97 -8.62 -19.91
CA LEU A 382 14.27 -7.50 -20.56
C LEU A 382 15.16 -6.72 -21.53
N GLN A 383 16.48 -6.87 -21.43
CA GLN A 383 17.42 -6.12 -22.28
C GLN A 383 17.19 -6.38 -23.76
N GLY A 384 17.36 -5.35 -24.59
CA GLY A 384 17.12 -5.41 -26.04
C GLY A 384 17.87 -6.53 -26.77
N ARG A 385 19.05 -6.94 -26.26
CA ARG A 385 19.88 -8.03 -26.81
C ARG A 385 19.32 -9.43 -26.60
N VAL A 386 18.30 -9.62 -25.78
CA VAL A 386 17.66 -10.93 -25.56
C VAL A 386 16.58 -11.13 -26.60
N GLU A 387 16.73 -12.15 -27.43
CA GLU A 387 15.76 -12.55 -28.44
C GLU A 387 15.24 -13.95 -28.11
N PHE A 388 13.94 -14.16 -28.26
CA PHE A 388 13.29 -15.45 -28.09
C PHE A 388 12.83 -15.95 -29.46
N ALA A 389 13.03 -17.23 -29.74
CA ALA A 389 12.47 -17.85 -30.93
C ALA A 389 10.94 -17.95 -30.89
N GLY A 390 10.37 -18.13 -29.68
CA GLY A 390 8.93 -18.22 -29.50
C GLY A 390 8.53 -18.16 -28.04
N LEU A 391 8.56 -16.95 -27.42
CA LEU A 391 8.13 -16.75 -26.04
C LEU A 391 6.61 -16.97 -25.92
N GLY A 392 6.20 -17.98 -25.16
CA GLY A 392 4.79 -18.32 -24.93
C GLY A 392 4.30 -18.03 -23.50
N LEU A 393 5.20 -18.13 -22.51
CA LEU A 393 4.86 -17.94 -21.10
C LEU A 393 5.90 -17.11 -20.38
N VAL A 394 5.44 -16.20 -19.55
CA VAL A 394 6.26 -15.46 -18.60
C VAL A 394 5.75 -15.68 -17.18
N VAL A 395 6.62 -16.10 -16.28
CA VAL A 395 6.37 -16.20 -14.85
C VAL A 395 7.13 -15.08 -14.16
N ILE A 396 6.46 -14.31 -13.31
CA ILE A 396 7.07 -13.19 -12.56
C ILE A 396 6.92 -13.46 -11.07
N ASP A 397 8.04 -13.58 -10.37
CA ASP A 397 8.06 -13.75 -8.91
C ASP A 397 8.17 -12.39 -8.22
N GLU A 398 7.50 -12.26 -7.06
CA GLU A 398 7.43 -11.02 -6.27
C GLU A 398 6.93 -9.83 -7.12
N GLN A 399 5.71 -9.94 -7.61
CA GLN A 399 5.04 -9.01 -8.54
C GLN A 399 5.25 -7.52 -8.21
N HIS A 400 5.26 -7.15 -6.93
CA HIS A 400 5.38 -5.76 -6.45
C HIS A 400 6.71 -5.08 -6.79
N ARG A 401 7.68 -5.83 -7.32
CA ARG A 401 9.00 -5.33 -7.73
C ARG A 401 9.18 -5.17 -9.24
N PHE A 402 8.14 -5.47 -10.03
CA PHE A 402 8.16 -5.38 -11.49
C PHE A 402 7.13 -4.37 -12.01
N GLY A 403 7.60 -3.31 -12.67
CA GLY A 403 6.76 -2.25 -13.24
C GLY A 403 6.09 -2.61 -14.57
N VAL A 404 5.13 -1.75 -14.98
CA VAL A 404 4.35 -1.89 -16.24
C VAL A 404 5.24 -1.87 -17.48
N GLU A 405 6.21 -0.97 -17.51
CA GLU A 405 7.17 -0.88 -18.63
C GLU A 405 7.90 -2.20 -18.87
N GLN A 406 8.24 -2.90 -17.81
CA GLN A 406 8.97 -4.17 -17.88
C GLN A 406 8.09 -5.29 -18.44
N ARG A 407 6.79 -5.30 -18.13
CA ARG A 407 5.83 -6.24 -18.73
C ARG A 407 5.63 -5.95 -20.21
N GLY A 408 5.39 -4.69 -20.59
CA GLY A 408 5.28 -4.29 -21.99
C GLY A 408 6.51 -4.65 -22.82
N GLN A 409 7.71 -4.59 -22.23
CA GLN A 409 8.95 -5.04 -22.89
C GLN A 409 8.97 -6.55 -23.14
N LEU A 410 8.43 -7.37 -22.23
CA LEU A 410 8.31 -8.82 -22.43
C LEU A 410 7.25 -9.18 -23.47
N GLU A 411 6.12 -8.50 -23.44
CA GLU A 411 5.08 -8.64 -24.46
C GLU A 411 5.62 -8.35 -25.85
N ALA A 412 6.42 -7.29 -26.00
CA ALA A 412 7.08 -6.95 -27.26
C ALA A 412 8.05 -8.04 -27.75
N LYS A 413 8.62 -8.86 -26.85
CA LYS A 413 9.56 -9.95 -27.18
C LYS A 413 8.90 -11.25 -27.66
N ALA A 414 7.59 -11.42 -27.47
CA ALA A 414 6.87 -12.62 -27.90
C ALA A 414 6.79 -12.75 -29.43
N GLY A 415 7.01 -11.66 -30.17
CA GLY A 415 7.07 -11.63 -31.64
C GLY A 415 5.73 -11.89 -32.34
N GLY A 416 5.60 -11.43 -33.60
CA GLY A 416 4.45 -11.73 -34.44
C GLY A 416 3.12 -11.12 -34.00
N GLY A 417 3.12 -10.03 -33.22
CA GLY A 417 1.90 -9.36 -32.75
C GLY A 417 1.07 -10.19 -31.76
N ARG A 418 1.68 -11.16 -31.09
CA ARG A 418 1.05 -12.01 -30.09
C ARG A 418 1.63 -11.71 -28.71
N ALA A 419 0.77 -11.71 -27.69
CA ALA A 419 1.19 -11.55 -26.30
C ALA A 419 1.49 -12.93 -25.66
N PRO A 420 2.48 -13.04 -24.77
CA PRO A 420 2.72 -14.25 -24.00
C PRO A 420 1.65 -14.40 -22.90
N HIS A 421 1.43 -15.61 -22.43
CA HIS A 421 0.72 -15.84 -21.17
C HIS A 421 1.57 -15.33 -20.00
N VAL A 422 0.94 -14.78 -18.97
CA VAL A 422 1.63 -14.24 -17.78
C VAL A 422 1.08 -14.86 -16.51
N LEU A 423 1.98 -15.45 -15.72
CA LEU A 423 1.70 -15.94 -14.37
C LEU A 423 2.46 -15.08 -13.35
N LEU A 424 1.75 -14.35 -12.54
CA LEU A 424 2.30 -13.54 -11.45
C LEU A 424 2.33 -14.36 -10.17
N MET A 425 3.40 -14.27 -9.38
CA MET A 425 3.48 -14.92 -8.07
C MET A 425 3.73 -13.89 -6.98
N THR A 426 3.10 -14.09 -5.82
CA THR A 426 3.40 -13.30 -4.63
C THR A 426 3.38 -14.16 -3.37
N ALA A 427 4.33 -13.90 -2.46
CA ALA A 427 4.37 -14.52 -1.14
C ALA A 427 3.60 -13.72 -0.08
N THR A 428 3.14 -12.51 -0.42
CA THR A 428 2.25 -11.73 0.45
C THR A 428 0.81 -11.98 0.04
N PRO A 429 0.04 -12.74 0.81
CA PRO A 429 -1.39 -12.87 0.56
C PRO A 429 -2.08 -11.51 0.68
N ILE A 430 -3.04 -11.29 -0.18
CA ILE A 430 -3.85 -10.07 -0.18
C ILE A 430 -5.21 -10.43 0.38
N PRO A 431 -5.77 -9.63 1.30
CA PRO A 431 -7.12 -9.85 1.81
C PRO A 431 -8.11 -10.11 0.67
N ARG A 432 -8.98 -11.11 0.82
CA ARG A 432 -9.91 -11.52 -0.25
C ARG A 432 -10.78 -10.37 -0.74
N THR A 433 -11.31 -9.58 0.20
CA THR A 433 -12.15 -8.42 -0.09
C THR A 433 -11.39 -7.34 -0.85
N LEU A 434 -10.15 -7.10 -0.46
CA LEU A 434 -9.27 -6.16 -1.13
C LEU A 434 -8.85 -6.68 -2.52
N GLY A 435 -8.55 -7.96 -2.62
CA GLY A 435 -8.17 -8.62 -3.87
C GLY A 435 -9.24 -8.50 -4.95
N GLN A 436 -10.52 -8.65 -4.61
CA GLN A 436 -11.63 -8.50 -5.55
C GLN A 436 -11.76 -7.08 -6.11
N VAL A 437 -11.38 -6.07 -5.33
CA VAL A 437 -11.43 -4.67 -5.74
C VAL A 437 -10.18 -4.27 -6.53
N LEU A 438 -8.99 -4.72 -6.10
CA LEU A 438 -7.70 -4.26 -6.63
C LEU A 438 -7.21 -5.02 -7.85
N TYR A 439 -7.66 -6.28 -7.97
CA TYR A 439 -7.23 -7.20 -9.04
C TYR A 439 -8.41 -7.63 -9.92
N ALA A 440 -9.37 -6.74 -10.12
CA ALA A 440 -10.50 -6.99 -11.02
C ALA A 440 -10.08 -7.34 -12.46
N ASP A 441 -8.85 -7.00 -12.81
CA ASP A 441 -8.24 -7.28 -14.10
C ASP A 441 -7.43 -8.59 -14.13
N LEU A 442 -7.23 -9.27 -13.00
CA LEU A 442 -6.49 -10.53 -12.89
C LEU A 442 -7.42 -11.71 -12.54
N ASP A 443 -7.08 -12.88 -13.05
CA ASP A 443 -7.58 -14.14 -12.50
C ASP A 443 -6.71 -14.55 -11.32
N VAL A 444 -7.29 -15.08 -10.23
CA VAL A 444 -6.57 -15.35 -8.99
C VAL A 444 -6.71 -16.80 -8.58
N SER A 445 -5.59 -17.45 -8.28
CA SER A 445 -5.53 -18.77 -7.66
C SER A 445 -4.81 -18.66 -6.30
N ASN A 446 -5.42 -19.24 -5.24
CA ASN A 446 -4.95 -19.16 -3.87
C ASN A 446 -4.42 -20.51 -3.39
N LEU A 447 -3.18 -20.52 -2.86
CA LEU A 447 -2.61 -21.69 -2.21
C LEU A 447 -2.64 -21.48 -0.69
N ARG A 448 -3.74 -21.88 -0.06
CA ARG A 448 -3.97 -21.76 1.39
C ARG A 448 -3.50 -22.98 2.15
N THR A 449 -3.73 -24.16 1.57
CA THR A 449 -3.38 -25.44 2.20
C THR A 449 -1.85 -25.62 2.17
N PRO A 450 -1.18 -25.66 3.33
CA PRO A 450 0.25 -25.91 3.35
C PRO A 450 0.53 -27.36 2.92
N PRO A 451 1.69 -27.63 2.28
CA PRO A 451 2.13 -28.99 2.01
C PRO A 451 2.22 -29.84 3.29
N GLU A 452 1.94 -31.13 3.16
CA GLU A 452 2.00 -32.07 4.27
C GLU A 452 3.40 -32.08 4.94
N GLY A 453 3.43 -32.31 6.26
CA GLY A 453 4.66 -32.40 7.05
C GLY A 453 5.25 -31.06 7.49
N ARG A 454 4.60 -29.94 7.20
CA ARG A 454 5.05 -28.64 7.71
C ARG A 454 4.71 -28.49 9.19
N VAL A 455 5.73 -28.30 10.02
CA VAL A 455 5.57 -28.07 11.46
C VAL A 455 5.27 -26.58 11.71
N PRO A 456 4.22 -26.22 12.47
CA PRO A 456 3.94 -24.82 12.82
C PRO A 456 5.11 -24.18 13.58
N ILE A 457 5.44 -22.94 13.21
CA ILE A 457 6.52 -22.17 13.85
C ILE A 457 6.01 -21.62 15.18
N ARG A 458 6.66 -21.99 16.27
CA ARG A 458 6.32 -21.49 17.61
C ARG A 458 6.79 -20.05 17.75
N THR A 459 5.85 -19.11 17.82
CA THR A 459 6.14 -17.68 17.88
C THR A 459 5.89 -17.15 19.30
N GLY A 460 6.83 -16.39 19.85
CA GLY A 460 6.71 -15.79 21.18
C GLY A 460 7.19 -14.35 21.19
N ILE A 461 6.59 -13.53 22.07
CA ILE A 461 6.97 -12.14 22.29
C ILE A 461 7.84 -12.08 23.54
N ARG A 462 8.94 -11.32 23.51
CA ARG A 462 9.87 -11.12 24.62
C ARG A 462 10.28 -9.65 24.72
N ARG A 463 10.58 -9.23 25.92
CA ARG A 463 11.22 -7.93 26.16
C ARG A 463 12.74 -8.02 25.95
N PRO A 464 13.44 -6.91 25.67
CA PRO A 464 14.89 -6.92 25.49
C PRO A 464 15.67 -7.45 26.70
N ASP A 465 15.14 -7.30 27.91
CA ASP A 465 15.72 -7.79 29.19
C ASP A 465 15.47 -9.30 29.43
N GLU A 466 14.59 -9.95 28.67
CA GLU A 466 14.21 -11.36 28.83
C GLU A 466 14.93 -12.32 27.85
N LEU A 467 15.95 -11.86 27.16
CA LEU A 467 16.57 -12.62 26.04
C LEU A 467 17.56 -13.72 26.49
N ALA A 468 17.89 -13.84 27.79
CA ALA A 468 18.84 -14.84 28.27
C ALA A 468 18.42 -16.27 27.85
N GLY A 469 17.15 -16.63 28.01
CA GLY A 469 16.61 -17.93 27.58
C GLY A 469 16.61 -18.10 26.05
N THR A 470 16.40 -17.01 25.31
CA THR A 470 16.46 -17.01 23.84
C THR A 470 17.87 -17.33 23.35
N TRP A 471 18.89 -16.70 23.91
CA TRP A 471 20.28 -16.98 23.54
C TRP A 471 20.74 -18.38 23.97
N GLN A 472 20.21 -18.88 25.08
CA GLN A 472 20.42 -20.27 25.45
C GLN A 472 19.82 -21.24 24.41
N LYS A 473 18.60 -20.96 23.94
CA LYS A 473 17.96 -21.76 22.89
C LYS A 473 18.74 -21.71 21.57
N VAL A 474 19.26 -20.53 21.17
CA VAL A 474 20.14 -20.41 20.00
C VAL A 474 21.37 -21.34 20.11
N ARG A 475 21.99 -21.44 21.28
CA ARG A 475 23.13 -22.37 21.50
C ARG A 475 22.71 -23.83 21.38
N GLU A 476 21.55 -24.21 21.93
CA GLU A 476 21.00 -25.55 21.82
C GLU A 476 20.72 -25.94 20.37
N GLU A 477 20.10 -25.04 19.60
CA GLU A 477 19.84 -25.25 18.17
C GLU A 477 21.16 -25.40 17.39
N ALA A 478 22.15 -24.55 17.66
CA ALA A 478 23.47 -24.65 17.04
C ALA A 478 24.18 -25.94 17.37
N ALA A 479 24.08 -26.43 18.64
CA ALA A 479 24.64 -27.73 19.06
C ALA A 479 23.94 -28.91 18.37
N ALA A 480 22.67 -28.76 17.99
CA ALA A 480 21.91 -29.72 17.18
C ALA A 480 22.21 -29.64 15.67
N GLY A 481 23.12 -28.77 15.24
CA GLY A 481 23.47 -28.54 13.83
C GLY A 481 22.55 -27.59 13.08
N HIS A 482 21.65 -26.91 13.79
CA HIS A 482 20.74 -25.94 13.21
C HIS A 482 21.34 -24.53 13.22
N ARG A 483 20.69 -23.63 12.50
CA ARG A 483 21.13 -22.24 12.30
C ARG A 483 20.06 -21.24 12.76
N SER A 484 20.52 -20.03 13.05
CA SER A 484 19.66 -18.96 13.59
C SER A 484 19.82 -17.67 12.80
N PHE A 485 18.70 -17.01 12.53
CA PHE A 485 18.66 -15.64 12.02
C PHE A 485 18.40 -14.67 13.17
N VAL A 486 19.10 -13.53 13.14
CA VAL A 486 18.81 -12.37 13.99
C VAL A 486 18.58 -11.16 13.09
N VAL A 487 17.39 -10.59 13.14
CA VAL A 487 17.01 -9.44 12.31
C VAL A 487 16.96 -8.19 13.18
N VAL A 488 17.58 -7.12 12.71
CA VAL A 488 17.55 -5.78 13.33
C VAL A 488 16.79 -4.80 12.47
N PRO A 489 16.04 -3.84 13.06
CA PRO A 489 15.31 -2.83 12.31
C PRO A 489 16.24 -1.83 11.62
N LEU A 490 15.72 -1.17 10.58
CA LEU A 490 16.32 0.04 10.03
C LEU A 490 16.19 1.16 11.07
N ILE A 491 17.25 1.92 11.30
CA ILE A 491 17.20 3.10 12.17
C ILE A 491 16.71 4.26 11.31
N ASP A 492 15.55 4.86 11.64
CA ASP A 492 15.10 6.10 11.02
C ASP A 492 15.96 7.28 11.51
N GLU A 493 16.33 8.19 10.60
CA GLU A 493 17.10 9.40 10.94
C GLU A 493 16.40 10.31 11.98
N ALA A 494 15.10 10.17 12.18
CA ALA A 494 14.34 10.91 13.19
C ALA A 494 14.76 10.58 14.64
N ASP A 495 15.30 9.40 14.89
CA ASP A 495 15.77 8.99 16.23
C ASP A 495 17.21 9.51 16.54
N THR A 496 17.90 10.13 15.57
CA THR A 496 19.28 10.63 15.73
C THR A 496 19.39 12.13 15.97
N GLU A 497 18.29 12.90 15.93
CA GLU A 497 18.33 14.36 16.22
C GLU A 497 18.66 14.69 17.69
N ASP A 498 18.53 13.73 18.62
CA ASP A 498 18.94 13.91 20.02
C ASP A 498 20.44 13.63 20.27
N ALA A 499 21.19 13.21 19.26
CA ALA A 499 22.62 12.84 19.39
C ALA A 499 23.59 13.76 18.60
N GLY A 500 23.28 15.02 18.42
CA GLY A 500 24.24 16.10 18.13
C GLY A 500 25.29 15.87 17.02
N ALA A 501 24.93 15.36 15.84
CA ALA A 501 25.83 15.25 14.69
C ALA A 501 25.55 16.33 13.63
N PRO A 502 26.57 16.93 12.96
CA PRO A 502 26.40 18.06 12.07
C PRO A 502 25.75 17.68 10.74
N ALA A 503 24.84 18.54 10.27
CA ALA A 503 24.15 18.44 8.99
C ALA A 503 25.14 18.43 7.81
N ALA A 504 25.05 17.43 6.94
CA ALA A 504 25.72 17.38 5.64
C ALA A 504 24.81 17.96 4.56
N GLY A 505 25.39 18.81 3.70
CA GLY A 505 24.70 19.65 2.74
C GLY A 505 24.19 18.94 1.49
N ASP A 506 23.33 19.67 0.76
CA ASP A 506 22.57 19.38 -0.44
C ASP A 506 23.26 18.54 -1.54
N GLY A 507 22.53 17.57 -2.06
CA GLY A 507 22.68 17.08 -3.42
C GLY A 507 22.58 15.58 -3.64
N ALA A 508 21.47 15.10 -4.17
CA ALA A 508 21.10 13.81 -4.72
C ALA A 508 20.21 12.93 -3.80
N PRO A 509 19.23 12.18 -4.35
CA PRO A 509 18.39 11.30 -3.56
C PRO A 509 19.22 10.11 -3.08
N GLN A 510 19.71 10.19 -1.85
CA GLN A 510 20.32 9.06 -1.16
C GLN A 510 19.22 8.09 -0.74
N GLY A 511 19.36 6.84 -1.18
CA GLY A 511 18.35 5.82 -1.03
C GLY A 511 18.15 5.40 0.43
N PHE A 512 16.96 4.94 0.69
CA PHE A 512 16.39 4.35 1.91
C PHE A 512 17.26 3.30 2.66
N TRP A 513 18.44 3.02 2.18
CA TRP A 513 19.33 1.94 2.62
C TRP A 513 20.47 2.38 3.55
N ASP A 514 20.58 3.66 3.85
CA ASP A 514 21.84 4.23 4.40
C ASP A 514 21.95 4.16 5.93
N SER A 515 20.86 3.98 6.66
CA SER A 515 20.84 4.03 8.13
C SER A 515 20.95 2.66 8.85
N SER A 516 20.86 1.53 8.13
CA SER A 516 20.72 0.19 8.74
C SER A 516 22.03 -0.57 9.00
N ALA A 517 23.12 -0.20 8.34
CA ALA A 517 24.40 -0.91 8.47
C ALA A 517 24.98 -0.82 9.89
N PRO A 518 25.02 0.37 10.55
CA PRO A 518 25.58 0.48 11.90
C PRO A 518 24.86 -0.41 12.95
N ALA A 519 23.54 -0.57 12.84
CA ALA A 519 22.77 -1.39 13.77
C ALA A 519 23.10 -2.88 13.63
N ALA A 520 23.20 -3.39 12.38
CA ALA A 520 23.58 -4.77 12.14
C ALA A 520 25.04 -5.08 12.55
N GLU A 521 25.94 -4.12 12.29
CA GLU A 521 27.36 -4.22 12.69
C GLU A 521 27.52 -4.28 14.21
N ALA A 522 26.88 -3.34 14.93
CA ALA A 522 26.93 -3.28 16.39
C ALA A 522 26.32 -4.56 17.02
N GLU A 523 25.20 -5.02 16.50
CA GLU A 523 24.57 -6.24 17.00
C GLU A 523 25.39 -7.50 16.70
N ALA A 524 26.02 -7.60 15.53
CA ALA A 524 26.89 -8.70 15.20
C ALA A 524 28.13 -8.75 16.14
N VAL A 525 28.71 -7.59 16.48
CA VAL A 525 29.80 -7.50 17.45
C VAL A 525 29.34 -7.98 18.83
N ARG A 526 28.22 -7.46 19.32
CA ARG A 526 27.62 -7.87 20.60
C ARG A 526 27.34 -9.38 20.68
N LEU A 527 26.76 -9.92 19.62
CA LEU A 527 26.39 -11.35 19.59
C LEU A 527 27.62 -12.28 19.47
N ARG A 528 28.72 -11.85 18.87
CA ARG A 528 29.98 -12.60 18.88
C ARG A 528 30.51 -12.81 20.31
N GLU A 529 30.33 -11.83 21.19
CA GLU A 529 30.70 -11.98 22.61
C GLU A 529 29.65 -12.81 23.36
N VAL A 530 28.35 -12.49 23.20
CA VAL A 530 27.28 -13.15 23.94
C VAL A 530 27.15 -14.63 23.59
N LEU A 531 27.32 -14.99 22.31
CA LEU A 531 27.10 -16.33 21.80
C LEU A 531 28.40 -17.16 21.64
N ALA A 532 29.57 -16.64 22.04
CA ALA A 532 30.79 -17.40 21.96
C ALA A 532 30.64 -18.84 22.53
N PRO A 533 31.16 -19.88 21.87
CA PRO A 533 32.08 -19.89 20.72
C PRO A 533 31.40 -19.95 19.33
N LEU A 534 30.11 -19.69 19.20
CA LEU A 534 29.41 -19.75 17.91
C LEU A 534 29.93 -18.69 16.93
N ARG A 535 29.97 -19.03 15.65
CA ARG A 535 30.40 -18.12 14.57
C ARG A 535 29.21 -17.28 14.11
N VAL A 536 29.36 -15.97 14.27
CA VAL A 536 28.33 -14.99 13.93
C VAL A 536 28.74 -14.24 12.67
N GLY A 537 27.99 -14.44 11.59
CA GLY A 537 28.09 -13.71 10.33
C GLY A 537 27.13 -12.51 10.27
N MET A 538 27.28 -11.69 9.23
CA MET A 538 26.50 -10.48 9.10
C MET A 538 26.18 -10.18 7.64
N VAL A 539 24.93 -9.70 7.37
CA VAL A 539 24.52 -9.21 6.05
C VAL A 539 23.69 -7.94 6.16
N HIS A 540 23.97 -6.93 5.33
CA HIS A 540 23.20 -5.69 5.27
C HIS A 540 23.23 -5.07 3.86
N GLY A 541 22.38 -4.06 3.62
CA GLY A 541 22.16 -3.46 2.30
C GLY A 541 23.38 -2.77 1.67
N ARG A 542 24.35 -2.30 2.49
CA ARG A 542 25.58 -1.64 2.01
C ARG A 542 26.65 -2.61 1.52
N MET A 543 26.52 -3.89 1.80
CA MET A 543 27.49 -4.89 1.33
C MET A 543 27.42 -5.02 -0.19
N LYS A 544 28.58 -5.20 -0.82
CA LYS A 544 28.62 -5.58 -2.24
C LYS A 544 27.88 -6.90 -2.45
N ALA A 545 27.20 -7.05 -3.57
CA ALA A 545 26.43 -8.26 -3.84
C ALA A 545 27.27 -9.54 -3.71
N ALA A 546 28.51 -9.55 -4.19
CA ALA A 546 29.42 -10.69 -4.10
C ALA A 546 29.76 -11.06 -2.64
N ASP A 547 30.03 -10.05 -1.78
CA ASP A 547 30.38 -10.28 -0.37
C ASP A 547 29.17 -10.80 0.41
N ARG A 548 27.99 -10.25 0.13
CA ARG A 548 26.73 -10.70 0.70
C ARG A 548 26.41 -12.14 0.30
N ASP A 549 26.56 -12.48 -0.99
CA ASP A 549 26.29 -13.80 -1.52
C ASP A 549 27.30 -14.84 -0.92
N ALA A 550 28.55 -14.43 -0.72
CA ALA A 550 29.56 -15.27 -0.05
C ALA A 550 29.20 -15.54 1.42
N GLU A 551 28.79 -14.51 2.17
CA GLU A 551 28.41 -14.66 3.59
C GLU A 551 27.14 -15.53 3.74
N MET A 552 26.18 -15.36 2.82
CA MET A 552 24.99 -16.20 2.75
C MET A 552 25.32 -17.65 2.40
N ALA A 553 26.30 -17.89 1.54
CA ALA A 553 26.77 -19.24 1.21
C ALA A 553 27.41 -19.93 2.44
N ARG A 554 28.28 -19.21 3.16
CA ARG A 554 28.90 -19.68 4.41
C ARG A 554 27.86 -20.07 5.46
N PHE A 555 26.80 -19.25 5.60
CA PHE A 555 25.69 -19.55 6.51
C PHE A 555 24.92 -20.82 6.05
N ARG A 556 24.59 -20.93 4.77
CA ARG A 556 23.91 -22.09 4.22
C ARG A 556 24.76 -23.38 4.32
N ASP A 557 26.07 -23.25 4.17
CA ASP A 557 27.00 -24.41 4.20
C ASP A 557 27.39 -24.81 5.65
N GLY A 558 26.91 -24.04 6.67
CA GLY A 558 27.12 -24.33 8.09
C GLY A 558 28.46 -23.86 8.64
N GLU A 559 29.17 -23.01 7.90
CA GLU A 559 30.36 -22.34 8.40
C GLU A 559 30.04 -21.25 9.43
N ILE A 560 28.80 -20.77 9.43
CA ILE A 560 28.23 -19.75 10.32
C ILE A 560 26.96 -20.32 10.93
N GLU A 561 26.85 -20.29 12.27
CA GLU A 561 25.66 -20.78 12.99
C GLU A 561 24.61 -19.69 13.19
N VAL A 562 25.04 -18.42 13.29
CA VAL A 562 24.13 -17.28 13.53
C VAL A 562 24.37 -16.20 12.48
N LEU A 563 23.34 -15.79 11.79
CA LEU A 563 23.41 -14.71 10.79
C LEU A 563 22.62 -13.50 11.27
N VAL A 564 23.30 -12.38 11.47
CA VAL A 564 22.71 -11.09 11.80
C VAL A 564 22.46 -10.31 10.51
N GLY A 565 21.27 -9.72 10.37
CA GLY A 565 21.02 -8.89 9.20
C GLY A 565 19.83 -7.97 9.37
N THR A 566 19.65 -7.10 8.37
CA THR A 566 18.52 -6.22 8.25
C THR A 566 17.40 -6.89 7.45
N THR A 567 16.41 -6.13 6.96
CA THR A 567 15.38 -6.61 6.03
C THR A 567 15.92 -7.31 4.76
N VAL A 568 17.20 -7.22 4.49
CA VAL A 568 17.87 -7.99 3.41
C VAL A 568 17.68 -9.52 3.58
N ILE A 569 17.49 -10.01 4.81
CA ILE A 569 17.16 -11.42 5.10
C ILE A 569 15.76 -11.79 4.56
N GLU A 570 14.86 -10.84 4.39
CA GLU A 570 13.54 -11.02 3.75
C GLU A 570 13.68 -11.51 2.30
N VAL A 571 14.81 -11.21 1.63
CA VAL A 571 15.00 -11.51 0.22
C VAL A 571 15.70 -12.88 0.06
N GLY A 572 14.92 -13.94 -0.17
CA GLY A 572 15.30 -15.06 -1.00
C GLY A 572 16.26 -16.13 -0.46
N VAL A 573 16.50 -16.30 0.84
CA VAL A 573 17.38 -17.35 1.31
C VAL A 573 16.59 -18.55 1.81
N ASP A 574 16.82 -19.70 1.15
CA ASP A 574 16.30 -21.00 1.57
C ASP A 574 17.39 -21.75 2.33
N VAL A 575 17.24 -21.86 3.64
CA VAL A 575 18.11 -22.62 4.53
C VAL A 575 17.24 -23.55 5.36
N PRO A 576 17.04 -24.81 4.93
CA PRO A 576 16.15 -25.75 5.62
C PRO A 576 16.54 -26.01 7.08
N GLU A 577 17.84 -25.92 7.39
CA GLU A 577 18.38 -26.12 8.72
C GLU A 577 18.24 -24.89 9.64
N ALA A 578 17.69 -23.79 9.16
CA ALA A 578 17.41 -22.62 10.00
C ALA A 578 16.13 -22.86 10.80
N THR A 579 16.25 -22.99 12.11
CA THR A 579 15.15 -23.29 13.04
C THR A 579 14.81 -22.14 13.96
N MET A 580 15.67 -21.12 14.05
CA MET A 580 15.48 -20.01 14.98
C MET A 580 15.50 -18.66 14.24
N MET A 581 14.48 -17.85 14.49
CA MET A 581 14.37 -16.47 14.04
C MET A 581 14.21 -15.55 15.25
N VAL A 582 15.08 -14.56 15.41
CA VAL A 582 14.95 -13.50 16.43
C VAL A 582 14.81 -12.17 15.73
N ILE A 583 13.71 -11.46 15.96
CA ILE A 583 13.44 -10.15 15.34
C ILE A 583 13.47 -9.09 16.43
N GLN A 584 14.50 -8.25 16.42
CA GLN A 584 14.66 -7.15 17.37
C GLN A 584 13.88 -5.93 16.92
N GLY A 585 13.34 -5.14 17.88
CA GLY A 585 12.48 -3.99 17.55
C GLY A 585 11.31 -4.40 16.67
N ALA A 586 10.67 -5.52 16.96
CA ALA A 586 9.62 -6.12 16.12
C ALA A 586 8.41 -5.21 15.91
N ASP A 587 8.16 -4.27 16.82
CA ASP A 587 7.13 -3.22 16.72
C ASP A 587 7.34 -2.24 15.57
N ARG A 588 8.58 -2.12 15.08
CA ARG A 588 8.94 -1.26 13.94
C ARG A 588 8.67 -1.88 12.57
N PHE A 589 8.38 -3.19 12.53
CA PHE A 589 8.08 -3.91 11.30
C PHE A 589 6.59 -3.97 11.01
N GLY A 590 6.24 -3.92 9.72
CA GLY A 590 4.88 -4.22 9.27
C GLY A 590 4.53 -5.70 9.49
N LEU A 591 3.23 -5.99 9.66
CA LEU A 591 2.74 -7.34 9.95
C LEU A 591 3.11 -8.34 8.84
N ALA A 592 2.99 -7.92 7.57
CA ALA A 592 3.42 -8.71 6.41
C ALA A 592 4.92 -9.01 6.43
N GLN A 593 5.77 -8.04 6.84
CA GLN A 593 7.22 -8.24 6.95
C GLN A 593 7.57 -9.23 8.06
N LEU A 594 6.95 -9.11 9.23
CA LEU A 594 7.13 -10.06 10.32
C LEU A 594 6.75 -11.48 9.90
N HIS A 595 5.65 -11.62 9.15
CA HIS A 595 5.23 -12.91 8.60
C HIS A 595 6.23 -13.49 7.59
N GLN A 596 6.74 -12.68 6.67
CA GLN A 596 7.74 -13.11 5.70
C GLN A 596 9.06 -13.51 6.38
N LEU A 597 9.52 -12.74 7.38
CA LEU A 597 10.70 -13.07 8.18
C LEU A 597 10.47 -14.37 8.96
N ARG A 598 9.32 -14.53 9.62
CA ARG A 598 8.95 -15.80 10.28
C ARG A 598 9.01 -16.99 9.32
N GLY A 599 8.52 -16.83 8.09
CA GLY A 599 8.53 -17.86 7.06
C GLY A 599 9.93 -18.23 6.53
N ARG A 600 10.99 -17.55 6.96
CA ARG A 600 12.38 -17.93 6.63
C ARG A 600 12.90 -19.13 7.43
N VAL A 601 12.26 -19.46 8.54
CA VAL A 601 12.49 -20.69 9.30
C VAL A 601 11.31 -21.66 9.13
N GLY A 602 11.43 -22.90 9.62
CA GLY A 602 10.37 -23.91 9.52
C GLY A 602 10.19 -24.48 8.11
N ARG A 603 11.29 -24.59 7.35
CA ARG A 603 11.31 -25.22 6.02
C ARG A 603 11.78 -26.66 6.04
N GLY A 604 12.37 -27.09 7.15
CA GLY A 604 12.76 -28.47 7.44
C GLY A 604 11.74 -29.18 8.32
N GLU A 605 12.05 -30.38 8.76
CA GLU A 605 11.24 -31.24 9.66
C GLU A 605 11.39 -30.86 11.14
N ALA A 606 12.43 -30.10 11.48
CA ALA A 606 12.71 -29.70 12.85
C ALA A 606 11.75 -28.62 13.36
N ALA A 607 11.42 -28.73 14.65
CA ALA A 607 10.62 -27.69 15.32
C ALA A 607 11.32 -26.32 15.23
N SER A 608 10.59 -25.31 14.80
CA SER A 608 11.15 -23.99 14.57
C SER A 608 10.51 -22.92 15.45
N PHE A 609 11.29 -21.88 15.75
CA PHE A 609 10.95 -20.86 16.73
C PHE A 609 11.14 -19.46 16.13
N CYS A 610 10.22 -18.56 16.44
CA CYS A 610 10.31 -17.13 16.11
C CYS A 610 10.13 -16.31 17.39
N VAL A 611 11.09 -15.45 17.70
CA VAL A 611 11.06 -14.57 18.87
C VAL A 611 10.94 -13.12 18.39
N LEU A 612 9.82 -12.50 18.74
CA LEU A 612 9.54 -11.08 18.49
C LEU A 612 9.98 -10.29 19.72
N VAL A 613 10.98 -9.42 19.56
CA VAL A 613 11.54 -8.64 20.66
C VAL A 613 11.03 -7.21 20.57
N SER A 614 10.32 -6.74 21.61
CA SER A 614 9.81 -5.38 21.69
C SER A 614 9.58 -4.95 23.12
N ASP A 615 9.80 -3.68 23.41
CA ASP A 615 9.45 -2.98 24.67
C ASP A 615 8.37 -1.91 24.45
N SER A 616 7.79 -1.83 23.25
CA SER A 616 6.75 -0.88 22.91
C SER A 616 5.50 -1.06 23.78
N VAL A 617 4.97 0.04 24.28
CA VAL A 617 3.70 0.11 25.02
C VAL A 617 2.52 0.54 24.16
N ASP A 618 2.76 0.82 22.86
CA ASP A 618 1.71 1.19 21.92
C ASP A 618 0.73 0.03 21.69
N GLU A 619 -0.55 0.26 21.93
CA GLU A 619 -1.59 -0.76 21.80
C GLU A 619 -1.67 -1.36 20.39
N THR A 620 -1.47 -0.54 19.36
CA THR A 620 -1.51 -0.98 17.97
C THR A 620 -0.32 -1.88 17.64
N ALA A 621 0.88 -1.53 18.11
CA ALA A 621 2.07 -2.34 17.96
C ALA A 621 1.92 -3.70 18.68
N GLN A 622 1.42 -3.68 19.93
CA GLN A 622 1.14 -4.90 20.68
C GLN A 622 0.11 -5.79 20.00
N ALA A 623 -0.97 -5.21 19.46
CA ALA A 623 -1.99 -5.97 18.72
C ALA A 623 -1.40 -6.63 17.46
N ARG A 624 -0.49 -5.96 16.74
CA ARG A 624 0.22 -6.52 15.59
C ARG A 624 1.12 -7.70 16.00
N LEU A 625 1.94 -7.53 17.04
CA LEU A 625 2.83 -8.58 17.53
C LEU A 625 2.05 -9.81 17.99
N LYS A 626 0.94 -9.60 18.70
CA LYS A 626 0.05 -10.66 19.15
C LYS A 626 -0.58 -11.40 17.96
N ALA A 627 -1.02 -10.70 16.94
CA ALA A 627 -1.55 -11.31 15.72
C ALA A 627 -0.52 -12.24 15.05
N VAL A 628 0.76 -11.82 14.93
CA VAL A 628 1.83 -12.70 14.39
C VAL A 628 2.11 -13.89 15.30
N ALA A 629 1.97 -13.76 16.60
CA ALA A 629 2.21 -14.86 17.54
C ALA A 629 1.09 -15.91 17.50
N GLU A 630 -0.17 -15.50 17.29
CA GLU A 630 -1.35 -16.35 17.36
C GLU A 630 -1.76 -16.94 16.00
N LEU A 631 -1.63 -16.16 14.91
CA LEU A 631 -2.06 -16.55 13.58
C LEU A 631 -0.92 -17.17 12.77
N HIS A 632 -1.19 -18.28 12.14
CA HIS A 632 -0.23 -19.01 11.30
C HIS A 632 -0.49 -18.86 9.81
N ASP A 633 -1.74 -18.64 9.41
CA ASP A 633 -2.15 -18.43 8.02
C ASP A 633 -1.83 -17.00 7.57
N GLY A 634 -1.07 -16.88 6.47
CA GLY A 634 -0.72 -15.60 5.89
C GLY A 634 -1.92 -14.79 5.37
N PHE A 635 -3.00 -15.44 4.95
CA PHE A 635 -4.24 -14.76 4.52
C PHE A 635 -4.99 -14.15 5.71
N GLU A 636 -5.10 -14.90 6.82
CA GLU A 636 -5.71 -14.37 8.06
C GLU A 636 -4.89 -13.20 8.62
N LEU A 637 -3.55 -13.32 8.57
CA LEU A 637 -2.65 -12.22 8.96
C LEU A 637 -2.82 -10.99 8.08
N ALA A 638 -2.98 -11.17 6.78
CA ALA A 638 -3.22 -10.06 5.85
C ALA A 638 -4.57 -9.37 6.13
N GLU A 639 -5.63 -10.13 6.43
CA GLU A 639 -6.92 -9.59 6.85
C GLU A 639 -6.79 -8.83 8.17
N ARG A 640 -6.03 -9.37 9.13
CA ARG A 640 -5.78 -8.70 10.41
C ARG A 640 -4.93 -7.46 10.30
N ASP A 641 -3.88 -7.46 9.45
CA ASP A 641 -3.07 -6.26 9.14
C ASP A 641 -3.95 -5.15 8.58
N TRP A 642 -4.87 -5.51 7.69
CA TRP A 642 -5.82 -4.59 7.11
C TRP A 642 -6.75 -3.94 8.14
N GLU A 643 -7.26 -4.71 9.11
CA GLU A 643 -8.11 -4.21 10.19
C GLU A 643 -7.36 -3.30 11.17
N LEU A 644 -6.09 -3.60 11.45
CA LEU A 644 -5.26 -2.86 12.41
C LEU A 644 -4.68 -1.56 11.86
N ARG A 645 -4.65 -1.37 10.54
CA ARG A 645 -4.17 -0.13 9.92
C ARG A 645 -5.17 1.00 10.19
N ARG A 646 -4.69 2.13 10.72
CA ARG A 646 -5.50 3.35 10.89
C ARG A 646 -5.65 4.09 9.56
N GLU A 647 -6.71 4.88 9.41
CA GLU A 647 -7.00 5.69 8.20
C GLU A 647 -5.84 6.60 7.71
N GLY A 648 -4.79 6.81 8.51
CA GLY A 648 -3.62 7.60 8.16
C GLY A 648 -2.45 6.85 7.49
N ASP A 649 -2.41 5.51 7.57
CA ASP A 649 -1.29 4.70 7.08
C ASP A 649 -1.38 4.36 5.57
N VAL A 650 -1.71 5.36 4.76
CA VAL A 650 -1.92 5.26 3.30
C VAL A 650 -0.62 4.93 2.54
N LEU A 651 0.56 5.04 3.16
CA LEU A 651 1.85 4.74 2.53
C LEU A 651 1.98 3.28 2.06
N GLY A 652 1.31 2.34 2.71
CA GLY A 652 1.29 0.93 2.28
C GLY A 652 0.48 0.66 1.00
N LEU A 653 -0.54 1.48 0.70
CA LEU A 653 -1.34 1.36 -0.53
C LEU A 653 -0.60 1.90 -1.75
N VAL A 654 0.26 2.90 -1.57
CA VAL A 654 1.11 3.42 -2.65
C VAL A 654 2.14 2.37 -3.10
N GLN A 655 2.61 1.51 -2.19
CA GLN A 655 3.47 0.36 -2.54
C GLN A 655 2.71 -0.72 -3.32
N SER A 656 1.38 -0.75 -3.22
CA SER A 656 0.51 -1.68 -3.98
C SER A 656 0.16 -1.16 -5.38
N GLY A 657 0.68 0.00 -5.82
CA GLY A 657 0.40 0.59 -7.14
C GLY A 657 -1.04 1.09 -7.32
N LEU A 658 -1.80 1.26 -6.23
CA LEU A 658 -3.14 1.84 -6.30
C LEU A 658 -3.09 3.35 -6.51
N PRO A 659 -4.03 3.89 -7.29
CA PRO A 659 -4.25 5.31 -7.33
C PRO A 659 -4.66 5.80 -5.93
N ARG A 660 -4.18 6.96 -5.57
CA ARG A 660 -4.56 7.58 -4.31
C ARG A 660 -6.02 8.02 -4.39
N LEU A 661 -6.92 7.22 -3.82
CA LEU A 661 -8.32 7.58 -3.63
C LEU A 661 -8.40 8.78 -2.67
N ARG A 662 -9.33 9.71 -2.94
CA ARG A 662 -9.48 10.94 -2.16
C ARG A 662 -10.57 10.82 -1.10
N VAL A 663 -11.62 10.09 -1.44
CA VAL A 663 -12.84 9.91 -0.66
C VAL A 663 -13.03 8.47 -0.26
N ALA A 664 -12.91 7.55 -1.21
CA ALA A 664 -13.08 6.14 -0.93
C ALA A 664 -11.98 5.61 -0.03
N SER A 665 -12.37 4.87 1.00
CA SER A 665 -11.48 4.15 1.91
C SER A 665 -11.90 2.69 1.99
N LEU A 666 -11.08 1.80 1.45
CA LEU A 666 -11.35 0.36 1.50
C LEU A 666 -11.22 -0.24 2.91
N GLN A 667 -10.82 0.56 3.90
CA GLN A 667 -10.84 0.16 5.32
C GLN A 667 -12.25 0.18 5.89
N ARG A 668 -13.13 1.02 5.36
CA ARG A 668 -14.54 1.10 5.75
C ARG A 668 -15.32 -0.04 5.13
N THR A 669 -16.19 -0.71 5.91
CA THR A 669 -17.00 -1.84 5.45
C THR A 669 -18.01 -1.42 4.39
N ASP A 670 -18.66 -0.27 4.59
CA ASP A 670 -19.62 0.33 3.66
C ASP A 670 -18.96 0.65 2.29
N HIS A 671 -17.75 1.22 2.27
CA HIS A 671 -17.04 1.48 1.01
C HIS A 671 -16.58 0.19 0.31
N ARG A 672 -16.39 -0.92 1.03
CA ARG A 672 -16.15 -2.24 0.41
C ARG A 672 -17.39 -2.76 -0.31
N GLU A 673 -18.57 -2.55 0.28
CA GLU A 673 -19.84 -2.89 -0.35
C GLU A 673 -20.08 -2.04 -1.60
N LEU A 674 -19.81 -0.73 -1.52
CA LEU A 674 -19.83 0.18 -2.68
C LEU A 674 -18.86 -0.28 -3.78
N ALA A 675 -17.69 -0.81 -3.44
CA ALA A 675 -16.73 -1.32 -4.43
C ALA A 675 -17.23 -2.56 -5.17
N VAL A 676 -17.96 -3.46 -4.50
CA VAL A 676 -18.61 -4.61 -5.13
C VAL A 676 -19.71 -4.15 -6.09
N GLN A 677 -20.55 -3.19 -5.67
CA GLN A 677 -21.59 -2.61 -6.52
C GLN A 677 -20.97 -1.86 -7.72
N ALA A 678 -19.90 -1.09 -7.50
CA ALA A 678 -19.17 -0.39 -8.55
C ALA A 678 -18.58 -1.35 -9.59
N ARG A 679 -18.13 -2.53 -9.18
CA ARG A 679 -17.67 -3.59 -10.09
C ARG A 679 -18.79 -4.13 -10.95
N ALA A 680 -19.91 -4.50 -10.32
CA ALA A 680 -21.09 -4.99 -11.07
C ALA A 680 -21.58 -3.95 -12.08
N ALA A 681 -21.62 -2.67 -11.67
CA ALA A 681 -21.95 -1.56 -12.55
C ALA A 681 -20.97 -1.43 -13.73
N ALA A 682 -19.66 -1.49 -13.46
CA ALA A 682 -18.63 -1.42 -14.49
C ALA A 682 -18.76 -2.57 -15.51
N GLU A 683 -19.02 -3.80 -15.04
CA GLU A 683 -19.25 -4.96 -15.91
C GLU A 683 -20.48 -4.77 -16.80
N ALA A 684 -21.55 -4.16 -16.29
CA ALA A 684 -22.77 -3.87 -17.02
C ALA A 684 -22.61 -2.70 -18.03
N MET A 685 -21.82 -1.68 -17.68
CA MET A 685 -21.65 -0.44 -18.46
C MET A 685 -20.67 -0.57 -19.63
N LEU A 686 -19.75 -1.53 -19.60
CA LEU A 686 -18.80 -1.77 -20.67
C LEU A 686 -19.35 -2.75 -21.71
N ASP A 687 -18.93 -2.58 -22.97
CA ASP A 687 -19.17 -3.54 -24.05
C ASP A 687 -18.09 -4.65 -24.05
N GLU A 688 -18.20 -5.62 -24.94
CA GLU A 688 -17.20 -6.71 -25.09
C GLU A 688 -15.79 -6.20 -25.46
N ARG A 689 -15.68 -4.96 -25.91
CA ARG A 689 -14.40 -4.33 -26.26
C ARG A 689 -13.73 -3.65 -25.07
N GLY A 690 -14.45 -3.49 -23.98
CA GLY A 690 -14.01 -2.74 -22.81
C GLY A 690 -14.25 -1.23 -22.94
N ASP A 691 -15.02 -0.81 -23.93
CA ASP A 691 -15.43 0.57 -24.11
C ASP A 691 -16.78 0.83 -23.41
N LEU A 692 -17.00 2.05 -22.96
CA LEU A 692 -18.29 2.42 -22.36
C LEU A 692 -19.40 2.33 -23.40
N LYS A 693 -20.51 1.69 -23.05
CA LYS A 693 -21.71 1.60 -23.88
C LYS A 693 -22.29 3.00 -24.13
N PRO A 694 -22.97 3.22 -25.29
CA PRO A 694 -23.67 4.46 -25.59
C PRO A 694 -24.58 4.91 -24.44
N GLY A 695 -24.69 6.23 -24.22
CA GLY A 695 -25.45 6.83 -23.14
C GLY A 695 -24.60 7.20 -21.90
N ASN A 696 -23.29 6.87 -21.89
CA ASN A 696 -22.37 7.18 -20.79
C ASN A 696 -21.32 8.23 -21.19
N GLU A 697 -21.58 9.07 -22.18
CA GLU A 697 -20.62 10.03 -22.75
C GLU A 697 -20.14 11.06 -21.71
N ARG A 698 -21.04 11.44 -20.79
CA ARG A 698 -20.69 12.38 -19.70
C ARG A 698 -19.72 11.73 -18.71
N LEU A 699 -19.93 10.47 -18.34
CA LEU A 699 -19.03 9.72 -17.50
C LEU A 699 -17.66 9.54 -18.19
N ALA A 700 -17.66 9.21 -19.48
CA ALA A 700 -16.43 9.13 -20.28
C ALA A 700 -15.64 10.46 -20.22
N THR A 701 -16.32 11.61 -20.32
CA THR A 701 -15.70 12.93 -20.20
C THR A 701 -15.12 13.17 -18.80
N GLU A 702 -15.85 12.78 -17.73
CA GLU A 702 -15.34 12.90 -16.36
C GLU A 702 -14.13 12.02 -16.11
N MET A 703 -14.09 10.82 -16.71
CA MET A 703 -12.95 9.90 -16.63
C MET A 703 -11.75 10.36 -17.46
N ALA A 704 -11.97 11.09 -18.56
CA ALA A 704 -10.88 11.58 -19.41
C ALA A 704 -10.24 12.86 -18.86
N ASP A 705 -11.05 13.88 -18.56
CA ASP A 705 -10.60 15.24 -18.24
C ASP A 705 -11.21 15.80 -16.94
N GLY A 706 -12.04 15.03 -16.24
CA GLY A 706 -12.74 15.42 -15.03
C GLY A 706 -11.99 15.13 -13.74
N TRP A 707 -12.70 15.16 -12.63
CA TRP A 707 -12.13 14.85 -11.32
C TRP A 707 -11.79 13.37 -11.14
N LEU A 708 -12.43 12.48 -11.93
CA LEU A 708 -12.18 11.04 -11.96
C LEU A 708 -10.97 10.65 -12.82
N ALA A 709 -10.44 11.56 -13.64
CA ALA A 709 -9.36 11.26 -14.58
C ALA A 709 -8.13 10.58 -13.93
N ARG A 710 -7.74 11.02 -12.73
CA ARG A 710 -6.62 10.43 -12.01
C ARG A 710 -6.85 8.98 -11.61
N VAL A 711 -8.09 8.63 -11.26
CA VAL A 711 -8.44 7.27 -10.83
C VAL A 711 -8.65 6.37 -12.03
N ALA A 712 -9.35 6.88 -13.05
CA ALA A 712 -9.62 6.14 -14.29
C ALA A 712 -8.35 5.79 -15.09
N GLN A 713 -7.36 6.69 -15.10
CA GLN A 713 -6.09 6.53 -15.80
C GLN A 713 -5.01 5.85 -14.94
N ALA A 714 -5.32 5.58 -13.68
CA ALA A 714 -4.39 4.93 -12.80
C ALA A 714 -4.13 3.50 -13.24
N GLU A 715 -2.86 3.15 -13.27
CA GLU A 715 -2.43 1.79 -13.55
C GLU A 715 -2.68 0.91 -12.32
N PRO A 716 -3.11 -0.36 -12.50
CA PRO A 716 -3.39 -1.24 -11.38
C PRO A 716 -2.14 -1.57 -10.56
N ALA A 717 -2.38 -1.94 -9.30
CA ALA A 717 -1.36 -2.46 -8.41
C ALA A 717 -0.63 -3.65 -9.06
N GLY A 718 0.63 -3.50 -9.33
CA GLY A 718 1.42 -4.46 -10.10
C GLY A 718 1.70 -3.98 -11.51
N ALA A 719 1.28 -2.80 -11.85
CA ALA A 719 1.66 -2.10 -13.05
C ALA A 719 2.78 -1.06 -12.79
N ALA A 720 3.16 -0.78 -11.53
CA ALA A 720 4.25 0.14 -11.17
C ALA A 720 5.52 -0.62 -10.77
#